data_3cd1029c775c2d89f86833b1792b111c
#
_entry.id   3cd1029c775c2d89f86833b1792b111c
#
_cell.length_a   1.000
_cell.length_b   1.000
_cell.length_c   1.000
_cell.angle_alpha   90.00
_cell.angle_beta   90.00
_cell.angle_gamma   90.00
#
_symmetry.space_group_name_H-M   'P 1'
#
loop_
_entity.id
_entity.type
_entity.pdbx_description
1 polymer ?
#
loop_
_entity_poly.entity_id
_entity_poly.type
_entity_poly.pdbx_seq_one_letter_code
_entity_poly.pdbx_strand_id
1 'polypeptide(L)'
;MAIYHFSAKIMGRGSGRSAVASAAYRSASRLHDERLGRHQDFTDKAGVVHSEVMLPEGAPERMRDRESLWNEVEATENRKDAQLAREIEFAIPREMTQEQGITLARDFVQREFVTRGMVADLNVHWDIGADGEAKPHAHVMLTMRSVGPDGFGPKVREWNATALLQSWRENWATHVNDRLQALGIEARIDHRSYEAQGIGLEPQDKIGAAGARREARGEEATRAEEHRATARANGATIIADPATGLNALTRQQATFTVRDLAMFAHRHSDGQEQFNHVLAAMRGHESVLALGRDGRGAERFTTVSMLSAEEALVRNAASLASSKHAVGRHDVEQAVRDAATRGLVLGAEQRRALDHVARRDGLRLVVGYAGAGKSAMLGVAREAWEAAGYTVRGTALSGIAAENLEGGSGIASRTIASLEHSWARDRDRLGARDVLVVDEAGMIGTRQLQRVLAEAVTGGAKVVMVGDVQQLQAIEAGAAFRLLAERHGAAEISEVRRQSEQWMREATRMFATGRIGQAIAAYSNAGMVHAVDTREAARAALIDRWDAERRAEPAAARIILTHTNQEVQMLNRAARDKLIEQGQLGPDVAVMTGRGERVFADNDRILFLKNERDLGIKNGTLGTVEKAASDSLAVRLDDGRRIDVDFKSYAHVDHGYAATVHKTQGMTVDRTHVLATPGLDAHASYVALSRHRTGTALHYGRDDFADEARLRNTLGRERPKDMALDYQGRSATPPPMSPPRDSAPDSTGTRTAAAPAPAREDERGVAALVRRMFGRGGAGHAPSGEADREEGSSVRRDAARQPSRDRGAESGRWNDRAADRTAARDNDAGRNGRADEAARAPAATHAVENGRAAANGRAADPANSEQANTLRAMAAARASAPQQTPESMREALAAAAKVVPGLSRDQDYGAER
;
A
#
# COMPACT_ATOMS: atom_id res chain seq x y z
N MET A 1 -5.99 5.99 13.15
CA MET A 1 -5.09 5.58 12.04
C MET A 1 -5.35 4.10 11.77
N ALA A 2 -5.62 3.73 10.53
CA ALA A 2 -5.87 2.33 10.17
C ALA A 2 -4.64 1.47 10.48
N ILE A 3 -4.87 0.28 11.02
CA ILE A 3 -3.82 -0.66 11.41
C ILE A 3 -3.88 -1.85 10.48
N TYR A 4 -2.76 -2.23 9.86
CA TYR A 4 -2.67 -3.47 9.13
C TYR A 4 -2.66 -4.65 10.10
N HIS A 5 -3.59 -5.57 9.93
CA HIS A 5 -3.56 -6.89 10.55
C HIS A 5 -4.15 -7.91 9.59
N PHE A 6 -3.44 -9.00 9.37
CA PHE A 6 -3.93 -10.14 8.60
C PHE A 6 -3.24 -11.40 9.12
N SER A 7 -3.98 -12.29 9.74
CA SER A 7 -3.46 -13.56 10.23
C SER A 7 -4.21 -14.74 9.62
N ALA A 8 -3.50 -15.83 9.38
CA ALA A 8 -4.06 -17.09 8.91
C ALA A 8 -3.61 -18.22 9.83
N LYS A 9 -4.54 -19.03 10.29
CA LYS A 9 -4.30 -20.16 11.20
C LYS A 9 -5.04 -21.39 10.70
N ILE A 10 -4.43 -22.55 10.86
CA ILE A 10 -5.11 -23.82 10.60
C ILE A 10 -5.73 -24.32 11.90
N MET A 11 -7.00 -24.66 11.83
CA MET A 11 -7.73 -25.28 12.93
C MET A 11 -7.68 -26.80 12.74
N GLY A 12 -7.02 -27.48 13.66
CA GLY A 12 -6.87 -28.93 13.65
C GLY A 12 -7.59 -29.58 14.82
N ARG A 13 -8.13 -30.75 14.59
CA ARG A 13 -8.76 -31.58 15.63
C ARG A 13 -7.75 -32.00 16.72
N GLY A 14 -6.50 -32.25 16.35
CA GLY A 14 -5.45 -32.63 17.28
C GLY A 14 -5.18 -31.62 18.40
N SER A 15 -5.59 -30.34 18.24
CA SER A 15 -5.54 -29.31 19.28
C SER A 15 -6.77 -29.31 20.21
N GLY A 16 -7.63 -30.34 20.17
CA GLY A 16 -8.84 -30.43 20.98
C GLY A 16 -9.98 -29.50 20.50
N ARG A 17 -9.87 -28.89 19.35
CA ARG A 17 -10.85 -27.95 18.80
C ARG A 17 -11.92 -28.67 18.01
N SER A 18 -13.17 -28.14 18.08
CA SER A 18 -14.28 -28.49 17.21
C SER A 18 -14.52 -27.34 16.23
N ALA A 19 -14.79 -27.69 14.95
CA ALA A 19 -15.17 -26.71 13.93
C ALA A 19 -16.51 -26.07 14.29
N VAL A 20 -17.48 -26.87 14.76
CA VAL A 20 -18.81 -26.40 15.20
C VAL A 20 -18.68 -25.42 16.38
N ALA A 21 -17.92 -25.77 17.43
CA ALA A 21 -17.70 -24.89 18.57
C ALA A 21 -17.02 -23.57 18.17
N SER A 22 -16.10 -23.66 17.21
CA SER A 22 -15.38 -22.49 16.68
C SER A 22 -16.28 -21.58 15.86
N ALA A 23 -17.19 -22.15 15.07
CA ALA A 23 -18.20 -21.40 14.31
C ALA A 23 -19.20 -20.73 15.26
N ALA A 24 -19.75 -21.50 16.22
CA ALA A 24 -20.66 -20.98 17.22
C ALA A 24 -20.08 -19.79 17.99
N TYR A 25 -18.82 -19.89 18.41
CA TYR A 25 -18.12 -18.80 19.11
C TYR A 25 -17.98 -17.53 18.27
N ARG A 26 -17.67 -17.65 16.96
CA ARG A 26 -17.44 -16.49 16.08
C ARG A 26 -18.74 -15.81 15.67
N SER A 27 -19.79 -16.60 15.48
CA SER A 27 -21.11 -16.10 15.10
C SER A 27 -21.99 -15.70 16.29
N ALA A 28 -21.53 -15.87 17.53
CA ALA A 28 -22.33 -15.66 18.74
C ALA A 28 -23.66 -16.45 18.70
N SER A 29 -23.59 -17.71 18.29
CA SER A 29 -24.76 -18.57 18.09
C SER A 29 -24.67 -19.85 18.94
N ARG A 30 -25.81 -20.56 19.02
CA ARG A 30 -25.91 -21.88 19.62
C ARG A 30 -26.00 -22.91 18.49
N LEU A 31 -25.01 -23.80 18.39
CA LEU A 31 -24.97 -24.86 17.40
C LEU A 31 -24.85 -26.23 18.07
N HIS A 32 -25.50 -27.24 17.52
CA HIS A 32 -25.36 -28.61 17.96
C HIS A 32 -24.12 -29.25 17.32
N ASP A 33 -23.21 -29.72 18.13
CA ASP A 33 -22.02 -30.47 17.71
C ASP A 33 -22.37 -31.97 17.74
N GLU A 34 -22.69 -32.54 16.57
CA GLU A 34 -23.09 -33.94 16.44
C GLU A 34 -21.99 -34.90 16.89
N ARG A 35 -20.74 -34.60 16.59
CA ARG A 35 -19.61 -35.43 16.97
C ARG A 35 -19.40 -35.50 18.47
N LEU A 36 -19.66 -34.38 19.19
CA LEU A 36 -19.53 -34.31 20.65
C LEU A 36 -20.87 -34.56 21.37
N GLY A 37 -21.97 -34.69 20.64
CA GLY A 37 -23.33 -34.92 21.18
C GLY A 37 -23.80 -33.81 22.11
N ARG A 38 -23.40 -32.57 21.90
CA ARG A 38 -23.74 -31.45 22.78
C ARG A 38 -23.91 -30.13 22.01
N HIS A 39 -24.66 -29.22 22.57
CA HIS A 39 -24.73 -27.84 22.07
C HIS A 39 -23.51 -27.05 22.50
N GLN A 40 -23.02 -26.24 21.58
CA GLN A 40 -22.01 -25.20 21.78
C GLN A 40 -22.76 -23.85 21.78
N ASP A 41 -22.93 -23.27 22.95
CA ASP A 41 -23.73 -22.05 23.15
C ASP A 41 -22.85 -20.87 23.49
N PHE A 42 -22.87 -19.85 22.63
CA PHE A 42 -22.14 -18.60 22.78
C PHE A 42 -23.05 -17.39 22.51
N THR A 43 -24.37 -17.54 22.71
CA THR A 43 -25.35 -16.47 22.45
C THR A 43 -25.17 -15.23 23.33
N ASP A 44 -24.52 -15.39 24.50
CA ASP A 44 -24.17 -14.27 25.38
C ASP A 44 -23.03 -13.38 24.85
N LYS A 45 -22.37 -13.78 23.76
CA LYS A 45 -21.26 -13.01 23.19
C LYS A 45 -21.76 -11.78 22.44
N ALA A 46 -21.40 -10.59 22.94
CA ALA A 46 -21.69 -9.32 22.27
C ALA A 46 -20.64 -8.99 21.18
N GLY A 47 -20.94 -7.98 20.38
CA GLY A 47 -20.00 -7.38 19.41
C GLY A 47 -20.06 -7.97 17.99
N VAL A 48 -20.80 -9.06 17.75
CA VAL A 48 -21.01 -9.58 16.38
C VAL A 48 -22.08 -8.73 15.69
N VAL A 49 -21.69 -8.04 14.63
CA VAL A 49 -22.56 -7.11 13.91
C VAL A 49 -23.00 -7.64 12.54
N HIS A 50 -22.31 -8.66 12.03
CA HIS A 50 -22.66 -9.35 10.79
C HIS A 50 -22.14 -10.78 10.84
N SER A 51 -22.94 -11.72 10.35
CA SER A 51 -22.62 -13.15 10.34
C SER A 51 -23.34 -13.84 9.19
N GLU A 52 -22.57 -14.38 8.22
CA GLU A 52 -23.11 -15.08 7.06
C GLU A 52 -22.20 -16.23 6.61
N VAL A 53 -22.80 -17.24 5.97
CA VAL A 53 -22.05 -18.27 5.24
C VAL A 53 -22.17 -17.98 3.76
N MET A 54 -21.02 -17.79 3.11
CA MET A 54 -20.90 -17.46 1.69
C MET A 54 -20.50 -18.71 0.92
N LEU A 55 -21.28 -19.06 -0.09
CA LEU A 55 -21.09 -20.28 -0.88
C LEU A 55 -20.44 -19.97 -2.23
N PRO A 56 -19.50 -20.82 -2.70
CA PRO A 56 -19.04 -20.79 -4.08
C PRO A 56 -20.14 -21.27 -5.02
N GLU A 57 -20.02 -20.93 -6.27
CA GLU A 57 -20.96 -21.34 -7.31
C GLU A 57 -21.04 -22.87 -7.41
N GLY A 58 -22.27 -23.39 -7.50
CA GLY A 58 -22.53 -24.83 -7.55
C GLY A 58 -22.46 -25.57 -6.22
N ALA A 59 -22.19 -24.89 -5.12
CA ALA A 59 -22.25 -25.50 -3.79
C ALA A 59 -23.69 -25.77 -3.35
N PRO A 60 -23.97 -26.89 -2.64
CA PRO A 60 -25.32 -27.20 -2.17
C PRO A 60 -25.85 -26.13 -1.20
N GLU A 61 -27.07 -25.67 -1.37
CA GLU A 61 -27.68 -24.61 -0.56
C GLU A 61 -27.75 -24.95 0.93
N ARG A 62 -27.82 -26.26 1.29
CA ARG A 62 -27.78 -26.72 2.69
C ARG A 62 -26.51 -26.27 3.44
N MET A 63 -25.41 -26.02 2.72
CA MET A 63 -24.16 -25.54 3.33
C MET A 63 -24.23 -24.06 3.74
N ARG A 64 -25.28 -23.34 3.39
CA ARG A 64 -25.56 -22.00 3.91
C ARG A 64 -25.97 -22.02 5.37
N ASP A 65 -26.54 -23.14 5.81
CA ASP A 65 -26.78 -23.39 7.23
C ASP A 65 -25.47 -23.74 7.94
N ARG A 66 -25.09 -22.93 8.92
CA ARG A 66 -23.80 -23.02 9.62
C ARG A 66 -23.64 -24.30 10.39
N GLU A 67 -24.71 -24.79 11.03
CA GLU A 67 -24.70 -26.03 11.81
C GLU A 67 -24.46 -27.22 10.88
N SER A 68 -25.23 -27.31 9.79
CA SER A 68 -25.08 -28.34 8.76
C SER A 68 -23.68 -28.32 8.15
N LEU A 69 -23.18 -27.16 7.76
CA LEU A 69 -21.87 -27.00 7.16
C LEU A 69 -20.73 -27.55 8.04
N TRP A 70 -20.69 -27.10 9.31
CA TRP A 70 -19.53 -27.44 10.16
C TRP A 70 -19.65 -28.88 10.73
N ASN A 71 -20.85 -29.44 10.87
CA ASN A 71 -21.02 -30.86 11.16
C ASN A 71 -20.63 -31.73 9.95
N GLU A 72 -20.94 -31.33 8.72
CA GLU A 72 -20.50 -32.01 7.50
C GLU A 72 -18.98 -31.98 7.37
N VAL A 73 -18.30 -30.87 7.72
CA VAL A 73 -16.83 -30.81 7.79
C VAL A 73 -16.30 -31.78 8.82
N GLU A 74 -16.86 -31.79 10.05
CA GLU A 74 -16.41 -32.73 11.10
C GLU A 74 -16.61 -34.20 10.72
N ALA A 75 -17.72 -34.54 10.02
CA ALA A 75 -18.01 -35.88 9.56
C ALA A 75 -17.08 -36.33 8.41
N THR A 76 -16.73 -35.41 7.51
CA THR A 76 -15.86 -35.71 6.37
C THR A 76 -14.40 -35.91 6.76
N GLU A 77 -13.95 -35.34 7.86
CA GLU A 77 -12.58 -35.41 8.37
C GLU A 77 -12.39 -36.54 9.39
N ASN A 78 -12.00 -37.72 8.97
CA ASN A 78 -11.97 -38.93 9.81
C ASN A 78 -10.72 -39.07 10.70
N ARG A 79 -9.63 -38.30 10.45
CA ARG A 79 -8.36 -38.47 11.18
C ARG A 79 -8.37 -37.70 12.49
N LYS A 80 -7.66 -38.24 13.51
CA LYS A 80 -7.52 -37.58 14.82
C LYS A 80 -6.75 -36.27 14.75
N ASP A 81 -5.87 -36.12 13.80
CA ASP A 81 -5.03 -34.94 13.53
C ASP A 81 -5.55 -34.09 12.35
N ALA A 82 -6.78 -34.31 11.92
CA ALA A 82 -7.35 -33.65 10.74
C ALA A 82 -7.34 -32.13 10.88
N GLN A 83 -6.94 -31.47 9.82
CA GLN A 83 -7.16 -30.03 9.64
C GLN A 83 -8.63 -29.83 9.21
N LEU A 84 -9.39 -29.14 10.05
CA LEU A 84 -10.84 -28.95 9.89
C LEU A 84 -11.17 -27.70 9.07
N ALA A 85 -10.51 -26.60 9.40
CA ALA A 85 -10.75 -25.31 8.76
C ALA A 85 -9.48 -24.47 8.75
N ARG A 86 -9.47 -23.44 7.91
CA ARG A 86 -8.55 -22.32 8.03
C ARG A 86 -9.30 -21.11 8.57
N GLU A 87 -8.76 -20.49 9.57
CA GLU A 87 -9.22 -19.21 10.06
C GLU A 87 -8.37 -18.09 9.46
N ILE A 88 -9.05 -17.11 8.89
CA ILE A 88 -8.46 -15.84 8.51
C ILE A 88 -9.04 -14.78 9.43
N GLU A 89 -8.17 -13.94 9.99
CA GLU A 89 -8.55 -12.80 10.82
C GLU A 89 -7.90 -11.55 10.24
N PHE A 90 -8.67 -10.50 10.01
CA PHE A 90 -8.14 -9.22 9.53
C PHE A 90 -8.85 -8.02 10.19
N ALA A 91 -8.06 -6.94 10.41
CA ALA A 91 -8.58 -5.71 10.98
C ALA A 91 -9.30 -4.88 9.92
N ILE A 92 -10.44 -4.36 10.27
CA ILE A 92 -11.19 -3.36 9.50
C ILE A 92 -10.76 -1.97 10.01
N PRO A 93 -10.52 -0.97 9.14
CA PRO A 93 -10.22 0.38 9.59
C PRO A 93 -11.34 0.98 10.44
N ARG A 94 -11.00 1.44 11.64
CA ARG A 94 -11.98 2.05 12.57
C ARG A 94 -12.49 3.40 12.10
N GLU A 95 -11.85 3.99 11.11
CA GLU A 95 -12.27 5.22 10.46
C GLU A 95 -13.50 5.02 9.55
N MET A 96 -13.87 3.76 9.28
CA MET A 96 -15.06 3.39 8.51
C MET A 96 -16.28 3.29 9.42
N THR A 97 -17.46 3.50 8.84
CA THR A 97 -18.72 3.14 9.51
C THR A 97 -18.88 1.60 9.56
N GLN A 98 -19.76 1.12 10.41
CA GLN A 98 -20.02 -0.31 10.54
C GLN A 98 -20.45 -0.94 9.19
N GLU A 99 -21.35 -0.31 8.46
CA GLU A 99 -21.81 -0.77 7.14
C GLU A 99 -20.69 -0.79 6.11
N GLN A 100 -19.83 0.24 6.11
CA GLN A 100 -18.67 0.30 5.24
C GLN A 100 -17.66 -0.82 5.54
N GLY A 101 -17.48 -1.12 6.83
CA GLY A 101 -16.59 -2.19 7.28
C GLY A 101 -17.12 -3.58 6.96
N ILE A 102 -18.43 -3.81 7.10
CA ILE A 102 -19.09 -5.07 6.71
C ILE A 102 -18.94 -5.27 5.19
N THR A 103 -19.25 -4.26 4.41
CA THR A 103 -19.11 -4.31 2.95
C THR A 103 -17.67 -4.62 2.55
N LEU A 104 -16.69 -3.93 3.15
CA LEU A 104 -15.26 -4.16 2.89
C LEU A 104 -14.86 -5.63 3.15
N ALA A 105 -15.30 -6.18 4.31
CA ALA A 105 -14.96 -7.55 4.70
C ALA A 105 -15.62 -8.57 3.77
N ARG A 106 -16.91 -8.38 3.49
CA ARG A 106 -17.71 -9.26 2.62
C ARG A 106 -17.12 -9.33 1.21
N ASP A 107 -16.81 -8.18 0.66
CA ASP A 107 -16.24 -8.04 -0.68
C ASP A 107 -14.87 -8.74 -0.79
N PHE A 108 -14.02 -8.58 0.23
CA PHE A 108 -12.73 -9.26 0.28
C PHE A 108 -12.87 -10.78 0.37
N VAL A 109 -13.79 -11.27 1.22
CA VAL A 109 -14.03 -12.70 1.41
C VAL A 109 -14.59 -13.34 0.15
N GLN A 110 -15.55 -12.69 -0.49
CA GLN A 110 -16.10 -13.13 -1.77
C GLN A 110 -15.00 -13.28 -2.82
N ARG A 111 -14.14 -12.27 -2.93
CA ARG A 111 -13.08 -12.21 -3.93
C ARG A 111 -11.95 -13.20 -3.69
N GLU A 112 -11.46 -13.28 -2.46
CA GLU A 112 -10.21 -14.00 -2.20
C GLU A 112 -10.44 -15.47 -1.83
N PHE A 113 -11.64 -15.82 -1.35
CA PHE A 113 -11.92 -17.16 -0.85
C PHE A 113 -13.07 -17.85 -1.58
N VAL A 114 -14.24 -17.21 -1.65
CA VAL A 114 -15.44 -17.85 -2.20
C VAL A 114 -15.30 -18.11 -3.70
N THR A 115 -14.80 -17.15 -4.47
CA THR A 115 -14.53 -17.34 -5.91
C THR A 115 -13.46 -18.40 -6.21
N ARG A 116 -12.67 -18.79 -5.19
CA ARG A 116 -11.69 -19.90 -5.30
C ARG A 116 -12.26 -21.26 -4.92
N GLY A 117 -13.57 -21.34 -4.69
CA GLY A 117 -14.26 -22.59 -4.36
C GLY A 117 -14.27 -22.92 -2.87
N MET A 118 -13.86 -22.01 -1.97
CA MET A 118 -13.98 -22.21 -0.52
C MET A 118 -15.36 -21.77 -0.05
N VAL A 119 -16.00 -22.55 0.81
CA VAL A 119 -17.11 -22.03 1.62
C VAL A 119 -16.50 -21.15 2.72
N ALA A 120 -17.02 -19.96 2.87
CA ALA A 120 -16.53 -18.99 3.83
C ALA A 120 -17.62 -18.62 4.85
N ASP A 121 -17.35 -18.87 6.12
CA ASP A 121 -18.18 -18.43 7.22
C ASP A 121 -17.60 -17.11 7.77
N LEU A 122 -18.19 -16.00 7.32
CA LEU A 122 -17.77 -14.63 7.65
C LEU A 122 -18.53 -14.11 8.86
N ASN A 123 -17.77 -13.64 9.86
CA ASN A 123 -18.29 -13.03 11.07
C ASN A 123 -17.55 -11.73 11.33
N VAL A 124 -18.28 -10.60 11.30
CA VAL A 124 -17.72 -9.26 11.55
C VAL A 124 -18.01 -8.85 12.98
N HIS A 125 -16.97 -8.50 13.69
CA HIS A 125 -17.04 -8.05 15.07
C HIS A 125 -16.74 -6.55 15.15
N TRP A 126 -17.55 -5.83 15.93
CA TRP A 126 -17.39 -4.40 16.17
C TRP A 126 -17.26 -4.15 17.68
N ASP A 127 -16.17 -4.69 18.23
CA ASP A 127 -15.91 -4.59 19.67
C ASP A 127 -15.52 -3.16 20.04
N ILE A 128 -16.00 -2.67 21.17
CA ILE A 128 -15.55 -1.42 21.76
C ILE A 128 -14.46 -1.75 22.77
N GLY A 129 -13.29 -1.17 22.59
CA GLY A 129 -12.18 -1.35 23.50
C GLY A 129 -12.38 -0.65 24.84
N ALA A 130 -11.53 -0.96 25.83
CA ALA A 130 -11.51 -0.26 27.12
C ALA A 130 -11.23 1.25 26.98
N ASP A 131 -10.63 1.67 25.86
CA ASP A 131 -10.40 3.05 25.45
C ASP A 131 -11.64 3.75 24.88
N GLY A 132 -12.78 3.06 24.82
CA GLY A 132 -14.03 3.54 24.22
C GLY A 132 -14.00 3.61 22.70
N GLU A 133 -12.91 3.20 22.03
CA GLU A 133 -12.75 3.22 20.59
C GLU A 133 -13.15 1.87 19.97
N ALA A 134 -13.73 1.91 18.77
CA ALA A 134 -14.09 0.71 18.03
C ALA A 134 -12.84 -0.05 17.55
N LYS A 135 -12.86 -1.38 17.70
CA LYS A 135 -11.85 -2.32 17.22
C LYS A 135 -12.46 -3.29 16.21
N PRO A 136 -12.90 -2.81 15.07
CA PRO A 136 -13.59 -3.64 14.08
C PRO A 136 -12.64 -4.64 13.43
N HIS A 137 -13.11 -5.88 13.29
CA HIS A 137 -12.34 -6.96 12.66
C HIS A 137 -13.27 -8.06 12.14
N ALA A 138 -12.78 -8.85 11.21
CA ALA A 138 -13.48 -9.99 10.68
C ALA A 138 -12.77 -11.30 11.00
N HIS A 139 -13.56 -12.30 11.35
CA HIS A 139 -13.16 -13.71 11.41
C HIS A 139 -13.81 -14.45 10.25
N VAL A 140 -13.02 -15.15 9.48
CA VAL A 140 -13.50 -15.98 8.36
C VAL A 140 -13.02 -17.40 8.57
N MET A 141 -13.94 -18.33 8.70
CA MET A 141 -13.63 -19.75 8.71
C MET A 141 -13.82 -20.29 7.30
N LEU A 142 -12.78 -20.90 6.74
CA LEU A 142 -12.74 -21.42 5.38
C LEU A 142 -12.67 -22.93 5.39
N THR A 143 -13.42 -23.57 4.48
CA THR A 143 -13.30 -25.00 4.22
C THR A 143 -11.98 -25.35 3.55
N MET A 144 -11.49 -26.57 3.72
CA MET A 144 -10.19 -27.04 3.21
C MET A 144 -10.33 -28.00 2.00
N ARG A 145 -11.57 -28.20 1.56
CA ARG A 145 -11.94 -29.11 0.46
C ARG A 145 -12.65 -28.34 -0.62
N SER A 146 -12.48 -28.76 -1.86
CA SER A 146 -13.35 -28.31 -2.95
C SER A 146 -14.81 -28.66 -2.63
N VAL A 147 -15.71 -27.85 -3.15
CA VAL A 147 -17.14 -28.06 -2.97
C VAL A 147 -17.80 -28.10 -4.35
N GLY A 148 -18.61 -29.14 -4.60
CA GLY A 148 -19.39 -29.31 -5.81
C GLY A 148 -20.85 -29.56 -5.47
N PRO A 149 -21.71 -29.84 -6.47
CA PRO A 149 -23.16 -30.04 -6.27
C PRO A 149 -23.50 -31.15 -5.27
N ASP A 150 -22.64 -32.18 -5.16
CA ASP A 150 -22.84 -33.33 -4.27
C ASP A 150 -22.27 -33.12 -2.85
N GLY A 151 -21.54 -32.01 -2.59
CA GLY A 151 -20.90 -31.72 -1.32
C GLY A 151 -19.39 -31.64 -1.42
N PHE A 152 -18.69 -32.05 -0.33
CA PHE A 152 -17.23 -31.94 -0.25
C PHE A 152 -16.48 -32.94 -1.13
N GLY A 153 -15.62 -32.43 -1.97
CA GLY A 153 -14.64 -33.17 -2.76
C GLY A 153 -13.29 -33.38 -2.03
N PRO A 154 -12.19 -33.56 -2.77
CA PRO A 154 -10.86 -33.75 -2.20
C PRO A 154 -10.32 -32.47 -1.53
N LYS A 155 -9.34 -32.64 -0.62
CA LYS A 155 -8.60 -31.50 -0.05
C LYS A 155 -7.77 -30.81 -1.11
N VAL A 156 -7.88 -29.49 -1.15
CA VAL A 156 -7.09 -28.63 -2.05
C VAL A 156 -5.83 -28.17 -1.31
N ARG A 157 -4.71 -28.83 -1.58
CA ARG A 157 -3.43 -28.58 -0.88
C ARG A 157 -2.80 -27.24 -1.25
N GLU A 158 -3.08 -26.77 -2.45
CA GLU A 158 -2.61 -25.50 -3.01
C GLU A 158 -3.07 -24.31 -2.19
N TRP A 159 -4.21 -24.42 -1.52
CA TRP A 159 -4.69 -23.40 -0.59
C TRP A 159 -3.77 -23.20 0.62
N ASN A 160 -2.82 -24.11 0.87
CA ASN A 160 -1.82 -24.01 1.94
C ASN A 160 -0.50 -23.36 1.50
N ALA A 161 -0.38 -22.96 0.22
CA ALA A 161 0.86 -22.37 -0.29
C ALA A 161 1.20 -21.04 0.41
N THR A 162 2.45 -20.89 0.85
CA THR A 162 2.93 -19.65 1.51
C THR A 162 2.81 -18.44 0.59
N ALA A 163 3.05 -18.62 -0.71
CA ALA A 163 2.88 -17.55 -1.69
C ALA A 163 1.43 -17.03 -1.76
N LEU A 164 0.44 -17.93 -1.62
CA LEU A 164 -0.96 -17.55 -1.58
C LEU A 164 -1.31 -16.72 -0.33
N LEU A 165 -0.75 -17.08 0.82
CA LEU A 165 -0.91 -16.30 2.05
C LEU A 165 -0.28 -14.91 1.92
N GLN A 166 0.88 -14.79 1.29
CA GLN A 166 1.51 -13.50 1.02
C GLN A 166 0.65 -12.65 0.08
N SER A 167 0.10 -13.28 -0.98
CA SER A 167 -0.83 -12.60 -1.90
C SER A 167 -2.09 -12.10 -1.17
N TRP A 168 -2.68 -12.89 -0.26
CA TRP A 168 -3.83 -12.44 0.53
C TRP A 168 -3.49 -11.25 1.43
N ARG A 169 -2.29 -11.21 2.01
CA ARG A 169 -1.81 -10.08 2.82
C ARG A 169 -1.66 -8.80 2.01
N GLU A 170 -1.03 -8.89 0.85
CA GLU A 170 -0.88 -7.77 -0.09
C GLU A 170 -2.24 -7.30 -0.61
N ASN A 171 -3.09 -8.24 -1.04
CA ASN A 171 -4.42 -7.96 -1.54
C ASN A 171 -5.30 -7.30 -0.48
N TRP A 172 -5.18 -7.71 0.80
CA TRP A 172 -5.89 -7.06 1.89
C TRP A 172 -5.46 -5.61 2.07
N ALA A 173 -4.14 -5.35 2.11
CA ALA A 173 -3.64 -3.98 2.22
C ALA A 173 -4.10 -3.10 1.04
N THR A 174 -4.02 -3.61 -0.17
CA THR A 174 -4.49 -2.92 -1.38
C THR A 174 -5.99 -2.66 -1.29
N HIS A 175 -6.79 -3.67 -0.94
CA HIS A 175 -8.24 -3.56 -0.84
C HIS A 175 -8.70 -2.53 0.21
N VAL A 176 -8.07 -2.54 1.38
CA VAL A 176 -8.32 -1.55 2.43
C VAL A 176 -7.91 -0.16 1.98
N ASN A 177 -6.71 -0.01 1.42
CA ASN A 177 -6.21 1.30 0.98
C ASN A 177 -7.07 1.88 -0.14
N ASP A 178 -7.51 1.06 -1.08
CA ASP A 178 -8.44 1.45 -2.13
C ASP A 178 -9.77 1.92 -1.51
N ARG A 179 -10.28 1.20 -0.51
CA ARG A 179 -11.53 1.57 0.16
C ARG A 179 -11.39 2.82 1.04
N LEU A 180 -10.32 2.95 1.80
CA LEU A 180 -10.01 4.16 2.58
C LEU A 180 -9.91 5.38 1.66
N GLN A 181 -9.24 5.22 0.54
CA GLN A 181 -9.15 6.25 -0.48
C GLN A 181 -10.52 6.58 -1.07
N ALA A 182 -11.34 5.55 -1.36
CA ALA A 182 -12.70 5.70 -1.86
C ALA A 182 -13.58 6.51 -0.89
N LEU A 183 -13.40 6.32 0.40
CA LEU A 183 -14.15 7.02 1.45
C LEU A 183 -13.59 8.40 1.80
N GLY A 184 -12.51 8.81 1.17
CA GLY A 184 -11.86 10.07 1.50
C GLY A 184 -11.09 10.07 2.82
N ILE A 185 -10.74 8.90 3.32
CA ILE A 185 -9.99 8.72 4.57
C ILE A 185 -8.50 8.68 4.23
N GLU A 186 -7.70 9.55 4.83
CA GLU A 186 -6.26 9.66 4.56
C GLU A 186 -5.42 8.50 5.12
N ALA A 187 -6.01 7.70 6.02
CA ALA A 187 -5.34 6.56 6.61
C ALA A 187 -4.93 5.53 5.53
N ARG A 188 -3.79 4.88 5.73
CA ARG A 188 -3.26 3.83 4.86
C ARG A 188 -2.69 2.70 5.71
N ILE A 189 -2.71 1.48 5.16
CA ILE A 189 -2.06 0.32 5.73
C ILE A 189 -1.02 -0.23 4.76
N ASP A 190 0.03 -0.88 5.27
CA ASP A 190 1.09 -1.52 4.48
C ASP A 190 1.26 -2.97 4.96
N HIS A 191 1.27 -3.91 4.02
CA HIS A 191 1.41 -5.35 4.28
C HIS A 191 2.86 -5.78 4.51
N ARG A 192 3.83 -4.95 4.10
CA ARG A 192 5.26 -5.24 4.27
C ARG A 192 5.65 -5.18 5.73
N SER A 193 6.62 -6.00 6.13
CA SER A 193 7.22 -5.90 7.47
C SER A 193 7.87 -4.53 7.68
N TYR A 194 7.98 -4.09 8.91
CA TYR A 194 8.69 -2.85 9.25
C TYR A 194 10.15 -2.90 8.79
N GLU A 195 10.79 -4.07 8.86
CA GLU A 195 12.14 -4.28 8.33
C GLU A 195 12.19 -4.04 6.80
N ALA A 196 11.25 -4.63 6.05
CA ALA A 196 11.16 -4.41 4.59
C ALA A 196 10.81 -2.97 4.22
N GLN A 197 10.20 -2.23 5.15
CA GLN A 197 9.96 -0.79 5.03
C GLN A 197 11.16 0.02 5.50
N GLY A 198 12.21 -0.58 6.08
CA GLY A 198 13.35 0.11 6.70
C GLY A 198 12.97 0.91 7.94
N ILE A 199 11.96 0.45 8.68
CA ILE A 199 11.52 1.02 9.96
C ILE A 199 12.12 0.16 11.06
N GLY A 200 12.93 0.76 11.93
CA GLY A 200 13.62 0.09 13.06
C GLY A 200 12.71 -0.17 14.26
N LEU A 201 11.43 -0.50 14.02
CA LEU A 201 10.44 -0.83 15.05
C LEU A 201 9.90 -2.25 14.83
N GLU A 202 9.47 -2.90 15.92
CA GLU A 202 8.84 -4.21 15.84
C GLU A 202 7.35 -4.09 15.45
N PRO A 203 6.85 -4.96 14.56
CA PRO A 203 5.43 -5.01 14.23
C PRO A 203 4.62 -5.50 15.43
N GLN A 204 3.49 -4.85 15.71
CA GLN A 204 2.60 -5.21 16.81
C GLN A 204 1.58 -6.25 16.39
N ASP A 205 1.47 -7.34 17.14
CA ASP A 205 0.39 -8.32 17.00
C ASP A 205 -0.89 -7.81 17.67
N LYS A 206 -2.05 -8.19 17.09
CA LYS A 206 -3.35 -7.78 17.62
C LYS A 206 -3.73 -8.58 18.87
N ILE A 207 -4.17 -7.90 19.92
CA ILE A 207 -4.83 -8.53 21.06
C ILE A 207 -6.21 -9.03 20.59
N GLY A 208 -6.42 -10.35 20.60
CA GLY A 208 -7.73 -10.92 20.25
C GLY A 208 -8.80 -10.58 21.30
N ALA A 209 -10.08 -10.63 20.93
CA ALA A 209 -11.21 -10.30 21.81
C ALA A 209 -11.24 -11.12 23.12
N ALA A 210 -10.77 -12.34 23.10
CA ALA A 210 -10.63 -13.17 24.32
C ALA A 210 -9.52 -12.62 25.24
N GLY A 211 -8.40 -12.20 24.68
CA GLY A 211 -7.31 -11.54 25.39
C GLY A 211 -7.75 -10.22 26.03
N ALA A 212 -8.42 -9.38 25.25
CA ALA A 212 -8.92 -8.08 25.72
C ALA A 212 -9.97 -8.21 26.86
N ARG A 213 -10.83 -9.26 26.81
CA ARG A 213 -11.80 -9.51 27.89
C ARG A 213 -11.13 -10.07 29.16
N ARG A 214 -10.11 -10.91 29.01
CA ARG A 214 -9.32 -11.40 30.14
C ARG A 214 -8.57 -10.24 30.78
N GLU A 215 -7.97 -9.39 29.97
CA GLU A 215 -7.29 -8.17 30.42
C GLU A 215 -8.25 -7.23 31.16
N ALA A 216 -9.46 -7.00 30.63
CA ALA A 216 -10.50 -6.19 31.29
C ALA A 216 -10.99 -6.79 32.64
N ARG A 217 -10.81 -8.10 32.87
CA ARG A 217 -11.09 -8.77 34.12
C ARG A 217 -9.88 -8.92 35.05
N GLY A 218 -8.72 -8.39 34.65
CA GLY A 218 -7.46 -8.54 35.38
C GLY A 218 -6.84 -9.95 35.29
N GLU A 219 -7.28 -10.77 34.30
CA GLU A 219 -6.75 -12.11 34.06
C GLU A 219 -5.57 -12.03 33.07
N GLU A 220 -4.54 -12.87 33.26
CA GLU A 220 -3.41 -12.96 32.31
C GLU A 220 -3.86 -13.39 30.91
N ALA A 221 -3.53 -12.60 29.91
CA ALA A 221 -3.78 -12.87 28.50
C ALA A 221 -2.48 -12.76 27.70
N THR A 222 -1.84 -13.88 27.38
CA THR A 222 -0.52 -13.98 26.74
C THR A 222 -0.38 -13.05 25.52
N ARG A 223 -1.39 -12.96 24.65
CA ARG A 223 -1.34 -12.07 23.48
C ARG A 223 -1.48 -10.59 23.79
N ALA A 224 -2.22 -10.25 24.84
CA ALA A 224 -2.31 -8.87 25.29
C ALA A 224 -0.96 -8.43 25.86
N GLU A 225 -0.30 -9.36 26.58
CA GLU A 225 1.04 -9.11 27.11
C GLU A 225 2.09 -9.02 26.00
N GLU A 226 2.07 -9.92 24.99
CA GLU A 226 2.93 -9.83 23.80
C GLU A 226 2.74 -8.51 23.05
N HIS A 227 1.50 -8.08 22.84
CA HIS A 227 1.21 -6.81 22.20
C HIS A 227 1.72 -5.61 23.01
N ARG A 228 1.49 -5.64 24.33
CA ARG A 228 2.02 -4.62 25.24
C ARG A 228 3.54 -4.66 25.32
N ALA A 229 4.12 -5.85 25.31
CA ALA A 229 5.57 -6.02 25.30
C ALA A 229 6.19 -5.41 24.04
N THR A 230 5.61 -5.67 22.86
CA THR A 230 6.04 -5.05 21.60
C THR A 230 5.82 -3.54 21.59
N ALA A 231 4.65 -3.06 22.08
CA ALA A 231 4.42 -1.62 22.22
C ALA A 231 5.41 -0.98 23.16
N ARG A 232 5.70 -1.64 24.28
CA ARG A 232 6.68 -1.21 25.29
C ARG A 232 8.09 -1.19 24.71
N ALA A 233 8.50 -2.22 23.96
CA ALA A 233 9.79 -2.29 23.30
C ALA A 233 9.95 -1.19 22.25
N ASN A 234 8.94 -0.99 21.39
CA ASN A 234 8.91 0.11 20.44
C ASN A 234 8.96 1.48 21.11
N GLY A 235 8.16 1.65 22.18
CA GLY A 235 8.19 2.87 22.98
C GLY A 235 9.56 3.13 23.60
N ALA A 236 10.20 2.11 24.15
CA ALA A 236 11.55 2.20 24.67
C ALA A 236 12.58 2.55 23.58
N THR A 237 12.48 1.92 22.41
CA THR A 237 13.32 2.23 21.23
C THR A 237 13.14 3.69 20.81
N ILE A 238 11.90 4.20 20.75
CA ILE A 238 11.62 5.59 20.36
C ILE A 238 12.07 6.56 21.44
N ILE A 239 11.97 6.22 22.72
CA ILE A 239 12.48 7.06 23.81
C ILE A 239 14.01 7.13 23.75
N ALA A 240 14.67 6.00 23.48
CA ALA A 240 16.14 5.95 23.35
C ALA A 240 16.65 6.63 22.09
N ASP A 241 15.93 6.49 20.96
CA ASP A 241 16.22 7.14 19.68
C ASP A 241 14.92 7.64 19.04
N PRO A 242 14.48 8.85 19.36
CA PRO A 242 13.29 9.46 18.79
C PRO A 242 13.36 9.65 17.26
N ALA A 243 14.57 9.72 16.69
CA ALA A 243 14.76 9.85 15.25
C ALA A 243 14.20 8.65 14.48
N THR A 244 14.26 7.44 15.05
CA THR A 244 13.63 6.25 14.45
C THR A 244 12.11 6.43 14.27
N GLY A 245 11.40 6.89 15.28
CA GLY A 245 9.96 7.18 15.20
C GLY A 245 9.64 8.32 14.23
N LEU A 246 10.41 9.39 14.27
CA LEU A 246 10.25 10.56 13.39
C LEU A 246 10.51 10.21 11.93
N ASN A 247 11.50 9.38 11.63
CA ASN A 247 11.77 8.89 10.28
C ASN A 247 10.65 7.99 9.75
N ALA A 248 10.08 7.14 10.60
CA ALA A 248 8.93 6.31 10.24
C ALA A 248 7.71 7.19 9.89
N LEU A 249 7.44 8.22 10.68
CA LEU A 249 6.36 9.19 10.44
C LEU A 249 6.57 9.95 9.13
N THR A 250 7.79 10.48 8.90
CA THR A 250 8.10 11.30 7.71
C THR A 250 8.37 10.51 6.44
N ARG A 251 8.13 9.20 6.44
CA ARG A 251 8.21 8.39 5.23
C ARG A 251 7.03 8.62 4.27
N GLN A 252 5.85 8.86 4.82
CA GLN A 252 4.62 9.04 4.04
C GLN A 252 4.18 10.50 3.91
N GLN A 253 4.61 11.38 4.82
CA GLN A 253 4.23 12.80 4.85
C GLN A 253 5.45 13.68 5.15
N ALA A 254 5.65 14.72 4.37
CA ALA A 254 6.79 15.62 4.55
C ALA A 254 6.62 16.52 5.78
N THR A 255 5.38 16.87 6.11
CA THR A 255 5.03 17.65 7.29
C THR A 255 4.00 16.93 8.15
N PHE A 256 3.97 17.20 9.45
CA PHE A 256 3.03 16.58 10.39
C PHE A 256 2.56 17.59 11.45
N THR A 257 1.42 17.29 12.07
CA THR A 257 0.86 18.03 13.19
C THR A 257 1.18 17.34 14.52
N VAL A 258 0.98 18.05 15.64
CA VAL A 258 1.07 17.43 16.98
C VAL A 258 0.09 16.25 17.12
N ARG A 259 -1.06 16.33 16.45
CA ARG A 259 -2.04 15.24 16.43
C ARG A 259 -1.49 13.98 15.74
N ASP A 260 -0.82 14.14 14.61
CA ASP A 260 -0.21 13.01 13.88
C ASP A 260 0.88 12.36 14.73
N LEU A 261 1.68 13.18 15.39
CA LEU A 261 2.72 12.75 16.33
C LEU A 261 2.12 11.97 17.52
N ALA A 262 1.05 12.50 18.12
CA ALA A 262 0.36 11.86 19.24
C ALA A 262 -0.27 10.52 18.82
N MET A 263 -0.87 10.45 17.63
CA MET A 263 -1.41 9.20 17.10
C MET A 263 -0.33 8.15 16.84
N PHE A 264 0.83 8.58 16.35
CA PHE A 264 1.97 7.70 16.16
C PHE A 264 2.53 7.21 17.52
N ALA A 265 2.71 8.10 18.49
CA ALA A 265 3.18 7.76 19.83
C ALA A 265 2.23 6.77 20.52
N HIS A 266 0.92 7.01 20.47
CA HIS A 266 -0.09 6.11 21.05
C HIS A 266 -0.01 4.69 20.49
N ARG A 267 0.25 4.57 19.18
CA ARG A 267 0.39 3.27 18.54
C ARG A 267 1.61 2.49 19.02
N HIS A 268 2.67 3.16 19.40
CA HIS A 268 3.96 2.58 19.75
C HIS A 268 4.32 2.74 21.23
N SER A 269 3.33 2.76 22.13
CA SER A 269 3.53 2.84 23.56
C SER A 269 2.54 1.96 24.32
N ASP A 270 2.94 1.52 25.51
CA ASP A 270 2.14 0.75 26.46
C ASP A 270 1.76 1.65 27.65
N GLY A 271 0.47 1.98 27.73
CA GLY A 271 -0.07 2.81 28.79
C GLY A 271 0.22 4.31 28.63
N GLN A 272 -0.41 5.10 29.51
CA GLN A 272 -0.37 6.56 29.43
C GLN A 272 1.01 7.14 29.74
N GLU A 273 1.72 6.52 30.67
CA GLU A 273 3.04 7.02 31.11
C GLU A 273 4.07 6.92 29.96
N GLN A 274 4.17 5.75 29.33
CA GLN A 274 5.09 5.56 28.21
C GLN A 274 4.66 6.38 27.00
N PHE A 275 3.35 6.50 26.73
CA PHE A 275 2.83 7.40 25.69
C PHE A 275 3.31 8.84 25.92
N ASN A 276 3.19 9.34 27.14
CA ASN A 276 3.63 10.71 27.46
C ASN A 276 5.14 10.86 27.24
N HIS A 277 5.95 9.87 27.63
CA HIS A 277 7.38 9.88 27.42
C HIS A 277 7.75 9.81 25.92
N VAL A 278 7.13 8.90 25.14
CA VAL A 278 7.33 8.81 23.69
C VAL A 278 6.94 10.10 22.99
N LEU A 279 5.77 10.65 23.32
CA LEU A 279 5.30 11.92 22.72
C LEU A 279 6.23 13.08 23.09
N ALA A 280 6.65 13.16 24.34
CA ALA A 280 7.58 14.19 24.81
C ALA A 280 8.95 14.06 24.15
N ALA A 281 9.49 12.83 24.08
CA ALA A 281 10.76 12.54 23.44
C ALA A 281 10.75 12.89 21.94
N MET A 282 9.72 12.48 21.23
CA MET A 282 9.59 12.81 19.80
C MET A 282 9.37 14.31 19.57
N ARG A 283 8.49 14.96 20.36
CA ARG A 283 8.19 16.39 20.23
C ARG A 283 9.36 17.27 20.61
N GLY A 284 10.10 16.89 21.66
CA GLY A 284 11.26 17.63 22.18
C GLY A 284 12.57 17.30 21.48
N HIS A 285 12.58 16.39 20.53
CA HIS A 285 13.79 15.99 19.85
C HIS A 285 14.32 17.12 18.95
N GLU A 286 15.62 17.36 19.00
CA GLU A 286 16.29 18.44 18.25
C GLU A 286 16.06 18.38 16.73
N SER A 287 15.76 17.18 16.18
CA SER A 287 15.47 17.03 14.78
C SER A 287 14.06 17.49 14.38
N VAL A 288 13.18 17.85 15.31
CA VAL A 288 11.85 18.37 15.00
C VAL A 288 11.91 19.87 14.78
N LEU A 289 11.48 20.29 13.62
CA LEU A 289 11.48 21.69 13.21
C LEU A 289 10.05 22.21 13.07
N ALA A 290 9.74 23.33 13.71
CA ALA A 290 8.47 24.02 13.52
C ALA A 290 8.49 24.79 12.19
N LEU A 291 7.43 24.60 11.38
CA LEU A 291 7.28 25.24 10.07
C LEU A 291 6.29 26.41 10.08
N GLY A 292 5.65 26.68 11.22
CA GLY A 292 4.57 27.63 11.32
C GLY A 292 3.19 27.01 11.14
N ARG A 293 2.18 27.81 10.79
CA ARG A 293 0.79 27.37 10.66
C ARG A 293 0.39 27.20 9.20
N ASP A 294 -0.40 26.17 8.92
CA ASP A 294 -0.98 25.97 7.60
C ASP A 294 -2.18 26.91 7.35
N GLY A 295 -2.76 26.84 6.13
CA GLY A 295 -3.93 27.65 5.75
C GLY A 295 -5.19 27.38 6.58
N ARG A 296 -5.19 26.34 7.43
CA ARG A 296 -6.26 25.98 8.36
C ARG A 296 -5.95 26.35 9.81
N GLY A 297 -4.80 26.99 10.06
CA GLY A 297 -4.36 27.42 11.37
C GLY A 297 -3.66 26.33 12.20
N ALA A 298 -3.51 25.09 11.71
CA ALA A 298 -2.82 24.01 12.40
C ALA A 298 -1.31 24.20 12.33
N GLU A 299 -0.62 24.03 13.47
CA GLU A 299 0.85 24.04 13.51
C GLU A 299 1.42 22.85 12.76
N ARG A 300 2.40 23.12 11.88
CA ARG A 300 3.09 22.12 11.08
C ARG A 300 4.53 21.98 11.54
N PHE A 301 4.98 20.73 11.50
CA PHE A 301 6.33 20.34 11.85
C PHE A 301 6.91 19.45 10.75
N THR A 302 8.22 19.38 10.69
CA THR A 302 8.97 18.43 9.89
C THR A 302 10.15 17.90 10.68
N THR A 303 10.98 17.09 10.04
CA THR A 303 12.26 16.65 10.64
C THR A 303 13.45 17.25 9.90
N VAL A 304 14.57 17.43 10.62
CA VAL A 304 15.85 17.82 10.00
C VAL A 304 16.19 16.90 8.84
N SER A 305 15.96 15.57 8.97
CA SER A 305 16.26 14.59 7.91
C SER A 305 15.38 14.79 6.67
N MET A 306 14.11 15.14 6.84
CA MET A 306 13.21 15.42 5.73
C MET A 306 13.55 16.73 5.05
N LEU A 307 13.76 17.80 5.83
CA LEU A 307 14.19 19.11 5.33
C LEU A 307 15.54 19.00 4.60
N SER A 308 16.52 18.29 5.19
CA SER A 308 17.82 18.06 4.55
C SER A 308 17.71 17.31 3.23
N ALA A 309 16.78 16.35 3.13
CA ALA A 309 16.51 15.65 1.85
C ALA A 309 15.93 16.61 0.81
N GLU A 310 14.99 17.48 1.20
CA GLU A 310 14.43 18.51 0.31
C GLU A 310 15.48 19.54 -0.12
N GLU A 311 16.31 20.01 0.83
CA GLU A 311 17.40 20.92 0.53
C GLU A 311 18.47 20.27 -0.38
N ALA A 312 18.82 19.00 -0.12
CA ALA A 312 19.72 18.25 -0.97
C ALA A 312 19.16 18.07 -2.38
N LEU A 313 17.84 17.80 -2.49
CA LEU A 313 17.15 17.77 -3.77
C LEU A 313 17.31 19.09 -4.52
N VAL A 314 17.07 20.21 -3.87
CA VAL A 314 17.21 21.56 -4.44
C VAL A 314 18.66 21.87 -4.80
N ARG A 315 19.63 21.55 -3.92
CA ARG A 315 21.07 21.75 -4.22
C ARG A 315 21.52 20.91 -5.42
N ASN A 316 21.13 19.63 -5.49
CA ASN A 316 21.46 18.75 -6.62
C ASN A 316 20.84 19.28 -7.92
N ALA A 317 19.58 19.73 -7.87
CA ALA A 317 18.91 20.34 -9.01
C ALA A 317 19.61 21.61 -9.50
N ALA A 318 20.05 22.49 -8.57
CA ALA A 318 20.79 23.71 -8.89
C ALA A 318 22.17 23.39 -9.49
N SER A 319 22.87 22.38 -8.95
CA SER A 319 24.17 21.90 -9.49
C SER A 319 24.00 21.41 -10.92
N LEU A 320 23.00 20.56 -11.17
CA LEU A 320 22.68 20.08 -12.54
C LEU A 320 22.29 21.23 -13.46
N ALA A 321 21.45 22.15 -13.02
CA ALA A 321 21.04 23.31 -13.81
C ALA A 321 22.22 24.20 -14.23
N SER A 322 23.30 24.25 -13.42
CA SER A 322 24.51 24.99 -13.73
C SER A 322 25.49 24.25 -14.63
N SER A 323 25.40 22.91 -14.72
CA SER A 323 26.25 22.11 -15.57
C SER A 323 25.92 22.32 -17.06
N LYS A 324 26.90 22.01 -17.93
CA LYS A 324 26.79 22.34 -19.36
C LYS A 324 26.89 21.08 -20.24
N HIS A 325 25.85 20.86 -21.02
CA HIS A 325 25.70 19.75 -21.96
C HIS A 325 25.38 20.31 -23.34
N ALA A 326 26.38 20.34 -24.23
CA ALA A 326 26.22 20.95 -25.51
C ALA A 326 25.50 20.01 -26.49
N VAL A 327 24.40 20.50 -27.07
CA VAL A 327 23.74 19.90 -28.23
C VAL A 327 23.77 20.92 -29.33
N GLY A 328 24.20 20.54 -30.51
CA GLY A 328 24.26 21.45 -31.66
C GLY A 328 22.83 21.86 -32.12
N ARG A 329 22.65 23.12 -32.47
CA ARG A 329 21.38 23.53 -33.08
C ARG A 329 21.10 22.75 -34.38
N HIS A 330 22.17 22.42 -35.10
CA HIS A 330 22.10 21.61 -36.31
C HIS A 330 21.50 20.23 -36.03
N ASP A 331 21.93 19.55 -34.96
CA ASP A 331 21.46 18.20 -34.60
C ASP A 331 19.98 18.21 -34.27
N VAL A 332 19.53 19.24 -33.56
CA VAL A 332 18.10 19.43 -33.23
C VAL A 332 17.25 19.66 -34.49
N GLU A 333 17.73 20.54 -35.42
CA GLU A 333 17.03 20.81 -36.67
C GLU A 333 17.02 19.61 -37.61
N GLN A 334 18.10 18.82 -37.60
CA GLN A 334 18.16 17.58 -38.37
C GLN A 334 17.20 16.54 -37.84
N ALA A 335 17.18 16.29 -36.52
CA ALA A 335 16.22 15.37 -35.89
C ALA A 335 14.74 15.76 -36.17
N VAL A 336 14.44 17.05 -36.20
CA VAL A 336 13.10 17.54 -36.57
C VAL A 336 12.78 17.27 -38.04
N ARG A 337 13.71 17.50 -38.97
CA ARG A 337 13.54 17.15 -40.37
C ARG A 337 13.32 15.67 -40.60
N ASP A 338 14.13 14.84 -39.94
CA ASP A 338 14.05 13.39 -40.05
C ASP A 338 12.75 12.85 -39.47
N ALA A 339 12.26 13.43 -38.38
CA ALA A 339 10.93 13.12 -37.82
C ALA A 339 9.82 13.48 -38.80
N ALA A 340 9.90 14.66 -39.46
CA ALA A 340 8.92 15.10 -40.44
C ALA A 340 8.89 14.18 -41.68
N THR A 341 10.05 13.66 -42.14
CA THR A 341 10.08 12.69 -43.25
C THR A 341 9.40 11.37 -42.91
N ARG A 342 9.35 11.01 -41.63
CA ARG A 342 8.60 9.84 -41.10
C ARG A 342 7.13 10.15 -40.80
N GLY A 343 6.67 11.35 -41.12
CA GLY A 343 5.28 11.78 -40.87
C GLY A 343 5.02 12.34 -39.49
N LEU A 344 6.04 12.50 -38.64
CA LEU A 344 5.91 13.08 -37.32
C LEU A 344 6.20 14.57 -37.32
N VAL A 345 5.11 15.39 -37.30
CA VAL A 345 5.22 16.84 -37.22
C VAL A 345 4.94 17.31 -35.80
N LEU A 346 5.95 17.92 -35.17
CA LEU A 346 5.81 18.50 -33.83
C LEU A 346 4.96 19.78 -33.87
N GLY A 347 4.03 19.93 -32.92
CA GLY A 347 3.32 21.19 -32.75
C GLY A 347 4.18 22.29 -32.15
N ALA A 348 3.66 23.51 -32.13
CA ALA A 348 4.41 24.67 -31.64
C ALA A 348 4.89 24.53 -30.20
N GLU A 349 4.06 23.96 -29.29
CA GLU A 349 4.44 23.73 -27.90
C GLU A 349 5.45 22.61 -27.76
N GLN A 350 5.26 21.49 -28.47
CA GLN A 350 6.23 20.39 -28.51
C GLN A 350 7.58 20.84 -29.05
N ARG A 351 7.58 21.71 -30.08
CA ARG A 351 8.82 22.29 -30.61
C ARG A 351 9.51 23.18 -29.58
N ARG A 352 8.78 24.06 -28.89
CA ARG A 352 9.33 24.86 -27.79
C ARG A 352 9.89 23.99 -26.66
N ALA A 353 9.18 22.90 -26.29
CA ALA A 353 9.65 21.97 -25.30
C ALA A 353 10.92 21.21 -25.77
N LEU A 354 11.00 20.79 -27.02
CA LEU A 354 12.21 20.22 -27.62
C LEU A 354 13.39 21.19 -27.52
N ASP A 355 13.21 22.45 -27.94
CA ASP A 355 14.23 23.49 -27.84
C ASP A 355 14.62 23.75 -26.38
N HIS A 356 13.66 23.65 -25.44
CA HIS A 356 13.92 23.79 -24.00
C HIS A 356 14.79 22.66 -23.47
N VAL A 357 14.48 21.38 -23.75
CA VAL A 357 15.23 20.23 -23.24
C VAL A 357 16.60 20.09 -23.92
N ALA A 358 16.75 20.58 -25.15
CA ALA A 358 18.01 20.62 -25.88
C ALA A 358 18.98 21.73 -25.42
N ARG A 359 18.54 22.66 -24.56
CA ARG A 359 19.44 23.69 -23.99
C ARG A 359 20.59 23.06 -23.22
N ARG A 360 21.69 23.86 -23.08
CA ARG A 360 22.95 23.38 -22.52
C ARG A 360 22.86 22.97 -21.04
N ASP A 361 21.89 23.47 -20.29
CA ASP A 361 21.82 23.22 -18.86
C ASP A 361 21.54 21.74 -18.54
N GLY A 362 22.16 21.20 -17.51
CA GLY A 362 22.07 19.79 -17.17
C GLY A 362 20.77 19.37 -16.47
N LEU A 363 19.89 20.32 -16.09
CA LEU A 363 18.55 20.01 -15.62
C LEU A 363 17.52 20.75 -16.47
N ARG A 364 16.53 20.02 -16.99
CA ARG A 364 15.38 20.58 -17.69
C ARG A 364 14.11 19.85 -17.30
N LEU A 365 13.01 20.62 -17.19
CA LEU A 365 11.72 20.09 -16.80
C LEU A 365 10.69 20.39 -17.88
N VAL A 366 9.77 19.44 -18.07
CA VAL A 366 8.62 19.56 -18.97
C VAL A 366 7.38 19.18 -18.20
N VAL A 367 6.44 20.11 -18.08
CA VAL A 367 5.08 19.85 -17.60
C VAL A 367 4.21 19.62 -18.83
N GLY A 368 3.68 18.40 -18.97
CA GLY A 368 2.88 18.07 -20.13
C GLY A 368 1.59 17.36 -19.75
N TYR A 369 0.46 17.89 -20.23
CA TYR A 369 -0.86 17.34 -19.92
C TYR A 369 -1.05 15.95 -20.52
N ALA A 370 -2.07 15.21 -20.02
CA ALA A 370 -2.40 13.90 -20.56
C ALA A 370 -2.71 13.98 -22.07
N GLY A 371 -2.01 13.19 -22.88
CA GLY A 371 -2.23 13.17 -24.34
C GLY A 371 -1.64 14.35 -25.11
N ALA A 372 -0.73 15.13 -24.52
CA ALA A 372 -0.03 16.23 -25.17
C ALA A 372 1.12 15.80 -26.10
N GLY A 373 1.39 14.49 -26.21
CA GLY A 373 2.44 13.94 -27.09
C GLY A 373 3.87 14.14 -26.57
N LYS A 374 4.06 14.07 -25.26
CA LYS A 374 5.38 14.14 -24.59
C LYS A 374 6.39 13.14 -25.16
N SER A 375 5.98 11.87 -25.32
CA SER A 375 6.86 10.79 -25.78
C SER A 375 7.33 11.01 -27.22
N ALA A 376 6.48 11.55 -28.11
CA ALA A 376 6.85 11.89 -29.48
C ALA A 376 7.93 12.99 -29.51
N MET A 377 7.80 14.02 -28.69
CA MET A 377 8.81 15.08 -28.52
C MET A 377 10.13 14.51 -27.99
N LEU A 378 10.05 13.60 -26.98
CA LEU A 378 11.22 12.94 -26.40
C LEU A 378 11.95 12.04 -27.41
N GLY A 379 11.21 11.39 -28.34
CA GLY A 379 11.82 10.62 -29.42
C GLY A 379 12.70 11.47 -30.32
N VAL A 380 12.22 12.66 -30.72
CA VAL A 380 13.01 13.62 -31.50
C VAL A 380 14.17 14.18 -30.68
N ALA A 381 13.97 14.44 -29.39
CA ALA A 381 15.04 14.88 -28.49
C ALA A 381 16.14 13.82 -28.36
N ARG A 382 15.75 12.51 -28.24
CA ARG A 382 16.70 11.39 -28.22
C ARG A 382 17.61 11.40 -29.44
N GLU A 383 17.03 11.50 -30.65
CA GLU A 383 17.78 11.51 -31.88
C GLU A 383 18.77 12.68 -31.92
N ALA A 384 18.38 13.86 -31.47
CA ALA A 384 19.28 15.02 -31.38
C ALA A 384 20.43 14.81 -30.36
N TRP A 385 20.14 14.19 -29.20
CA TRP A 385 21.19 13.90 -28.20
C TRP A 385 22.14 12.81 -28.67
N GLU A 386 21.61 11.74 -29.29
CA GLU A 386 22.41 10.65 -29.82
C GLU A 386 23.35 11.14 -30.97
N ALA A 387 22.82 12.02 -31.87
CA ALA A 387 23.62 12.69 -32.90
C ALA A 387 24.75 13.55 -32.32
N ALA A 388 24.51 14.17 -31.14
CA ALA A 388 25.52 14.92 -30.39
C ALA A 388 26.49 14.03 -29.57
N GLY A 389 26.39 12.69 -29.67
CA GLY A 389 27.24 11.70 -29.00
C GLY A 389 26.89 11.45 -27.52
N TYR A 390 25.63 11.65 -27.12
CA TYR A 390 25.12 11.26 -25.79
C TYR A 390 24.47 9.88 -25.84
N THR A 391 24.54 9.16 -24.73
CA THR A 391 23.71 7.97 -24.48
C THR A 391 22.46 8.40 -23.76
N VAL A 392 21.27 8.08 -24.31
CA VAL A 392 19.99 8.46 -23.72
C VAL A 392 19.41 7.26 -22.98
N ARG A 393 19.11 7.46 -21.69
CA ARG A 393 18.53 6.45 -20.80
C ARG A 393 17.22 6.95 -20.23
N GLY A 394 16.21 6.07 -20.17
CA GLY A 394 14.92 6.39 -19.62
C GLY A 394 14.68 5.73 -18.25
N THR A 395 13.91 6.42 -17.42
CA THR A 395 13.44 5.83 -16.16
C THR A 395 12.06 6.36 -15.78
N ALA A 396 11.31 5.53 -15.06
CA ALA A 396 10.03 5.90 -14.45
C ALA A 396 9.81 5.11 -13.16
N LEU A 397 8.82 5.50 -12.37
CA LEU A 397 8.48 4.83 -11.11
C LEU A 397 7.98 3.39 -11.34
N SER A 398 7.14 3.17 -12.34
CA SER A 398 6.55 1.87 -12.65
C SER A 398 7.07 1.27 -13.94
N GLY A 399 6.97 -0.08 -14.08
CA GLY A 399 7.35 -0.79 -15.29
C GLY A 399 6.56 -0.34 -16.52
N ILE A 400 5.24 -0.10 -16.36
CA ILE A 400 4.35 0.37 -17.43
C ILE A 400 4.78 1.74 -17.92
N ALA A 401 5.10 2.67 -17.02
CA ALA A 401 5.53 4.00 -17.39
C ALA A 401 6.89 3.97 -18.12
N ALA A 402 7.86 3.15 -17.65
CA ALA A 402 9.13 2.95 -18.33
C ALA A 402 8.94 2.37 -19.74
N GLU A 403 7.99 1.43 -19.90
CA GLU A 403 7.65 0.85 -21.20
C GLU A 403 7.02 1.85 -22.16
N ASN A 404 6.07 2.63 -21.66
CA ASN A 404 5.43 3.66 -22.46
C ASN A 404 6.42 4.73 -22.92
N LEU A 405 7.39 5.07 -22.07
CA LEU A 405 8.50 5.93 -22.43
C LEU A 405 9.33 5.29 -23.56
N GLU A 406 9.73 4.02 -23.40
CA GLU A 406 10.51 3.31 -24.41
C GLU A 406 9.74 3.15 -25.72
N GLY A 407 8.51 2.62 -25.68
CA GLY A 407 7.67 2.41 -26.85
C GLY A 407 7.29 3.69 -27.58
N GLY A 408 7.09 4.79 -26.83
CA GLY A 408 6.68 6.08 -27.41
C GLY A 408 7.83 6.98 -27.85
N SER A 409 9.05 6.80 -27.34
CA SER A 409 10.20 7.64 -27.66
C SER A 409 11.41 6.88 -28.22
N GLY A 410 11.42 5.55 -28.11
CA GLY A 410 12.57 4.71 -28.42
C GLY A 410 13.73 4.83 -27.42
N ILE A 411 13.53 5.48 -26.26
CA ILE A 411 14.54 5.61 -25.21
C ILE A 411 14.54 4.33 -24.37
N ALA A 412 15.65 3.59 -24.36
CA ALA A 412 15.80 2.40 -23.53
C ALA A 412 15.53 2.73 -22.06
N SER A 413 14.50 2.12 -21.47
CA SER A 413 13.94 2.57 -20.20
C SER A 413 13.83 1.45 -19.14
N ARG A 414 14.08 1.81 -17.88
CA ARG A 414 13.98 0.92 -16.72
C ARG A 414 13.28 1.62 -15.55
N THR A 415 12.80 0.86 -14.57
CA THR A 415 12.29 1.45 -13.33
C THR A 415 13.42 2.06 -12.49
N ILE A 416 13.10 3.12 -11.73
CA ILE A 416 14.05 3.75 -10.79
C ILE A 416 14.63 2.70 -9.83
N ALA A 417 13.79 1.84 -9.25
CA ALA A 417 14.25 0.77 -8.36
C ALA A 417 15.28 -0.17 -9.02
N SER A 418 15.11 -0.47 -10.31
CA SER A 418 16.07 -1.27 -11.08
C SER A 418 17.41 -0.54 -11.28
N LEU A 419 17.37 0.78 -11.49
CA LEU A 419 18.57 1.60 -11.58
C LEU A 419 19.29 1.69 -10.24
N GLU A 420 18.58 2.05 -9.15
CA GLU A 420 19.12 2.12 -7.79
C GLU A 420 19.79 0.80 -7.38
N HIS A 421 19.17 -0.34 -7.73
CA HIS A 421 19.74 -1.66 -7.48
C HIS A 421 21.04 -1.93 -8.28
N SER A 422 21.13 -1.45 -9.52
CA SER A 422 22.34 -1.53 -10.31
C SER A 422 23.43 -0.62 -9.75
N TRP A 423 23.09 0.62 -9.42
CA TRP A 423 24.00 1.61 -8.83
C TRP A 423 24.58 1.16 -7.49
N ALA A 424 23.76 0.55 -6.63
CA ALA A 424 24.20 -0.02 -5.35
C ALA A 424 25.26 -1.14 -5.52
N ARG A 425 25.39 -1.71 -6.73
CA ARG A 425 26.40 -2.70 -7.11
C ARG A 425 27.48 -2.15 -8.01
N ASP A 426 27.58 -0.85 -8.10
CA ASP A 426 28.52 -0.12 -8.95
C ASP A 426 28.43 -0.51 -10.44
N ARG A 427 27.18 -0.77 -10.89
CA ARG A 427 26.86 -1.12 -12.28
C ARG A 427 25.96 -0.06 -12.88
N ASP A 428 26.08 0.15 -14.19
CA ASP A 428 25.25 1.08 -14.97
C ASP A 428 25.23 2.51 -14.40
N ARG A 429 26.33 2.96 -13.78
CA ARG A 429 26.48 4.32 -13.27
C ARG A 429 26.28 5.34 -14.39
N LEU A 430 25.77 6.50 -14.03
CA LEU A 430 25.64 7.60 -14.96
C LEU A 430 27.01 8.28 -15.19
N GLY A 431 27.22 8.76 -16.41
CA GLY A 431 28.41 9.50 -16.81
C GLY A 431 28.09 10.83 -17.50
N ALA A 432 29.13 11.64 -17.74
CA ALA A 432 28.99 12.98 -18.32
C ALA A 432 28.42 13.00 -19.77
N ARG A 433 28.37 11.87 -20.43
CA ARG A 433 27.76 11.67 -21.74
C ARG A 433 26.39 11.00 -21.69
N ASP A 434 25.82 10.85 -20.49
CA ASP A 434 24.48 10.32 -20.33
C ASP A 434 23.43 11.45 -20.23
N VAL A 435 22.29 11.23 -20.86
CA VAL A 435 21.04 11.98 -20.64
C VAL A 435 20.05 11.04 -19.99
N LEU A 436 19.68 11.31 -18.72
CA LEU A 436 18.66 10.57 -18.00
C LEU A 436 17.31 11.27 -18.17
N VAL A 437 16.38 10.61 -18.83
CA VAL A 437 14.99 11.04 -18.96
C VAL A 437 14.16 10.38 -17.87
N VAL A 438 13.54 11.17 -16.99
CA VAL A 438 12.69 10.73 -15.90
C VAL A 438 11.24 11.04 -16.27
N ASP A 439 10.46 10.01 -16.60
CA ASP A 439 9.04 10.18 -16.95
C ASP A 439 8.12 9.93 -15.74
N GLU A 440 6.90 10.45 -15.80
CA GLU A 440 5.92 10.48 -14.71
C GLU A 440 6.53 11.00 -13.38
N ALA A 441 7.36 12.02 -13.49
CA ALA A 441 8.15 12.56 -12.37
C ALA A 441 7.28 13.08 -11.20
N GLY A 442 6.01 13.44 -11.45
CA GLY A 442 5.03 13.84 -10.42
C GLY A 442 4.71 12.75 -9.39
N MET A 443 4.96 11.48 -9.72
CA MET A 443 4.70 10.34 -8.82
C MET A 443 5.90 9.94 -7.95
N ILE A 444 7.05 10.57 -8.10
CA ILE A 444 8.28 10.19 -7.42
C ILE A 444 8.38 10.97 -6.10
N GLY A 445 8.57 10.23 -4.99
CA GLY A 445 8.77 10.83 -3.66
C GLY A 445 10.07 11.61 -3.55
N THR A 446 10.11 12.55 -2.62
CA THR A 446 11.25 13.48 -2.45
C THR A 446 12.57 12.76 -2.22
N ARG A 447 12.61 11.79 -1.29
CA ARG A 447 13.85 11.06 -0.99
C ARG A 447 14.35 10.23 -2.17
N GLN A 448 13.44 9.63 -2.93
CA GLN A 448 13.81 8.85 -4.11
C GLN A 448 14.34 9.75 -5.22
N LEU A 449 13.65 10.85 -5.52
CA LEU A 449 14.10 11.79 -6.54
C LEU A 449 15.44 12.43 -6.17
N GLN A 450 15.64 12.75 -4.88
CA GLN A 450 16.91 13.26 -4.36
C GLN A 450 18.08 12.32 -4.66
N ARG A 451 17.90 10.98 -4.46
CA ARG A 451 18.95 9.98 -4.78
C ARG A 451 19.24 9.91 -6.25
N VAL A 452 18.21 9.96 -7.11
CA VAL A 452 18.37 9.98 -8.58
C VAL A 452 19.17 11.20 -9.02
N LEU A 453 18.85 12.40 -8.50
CA LEU A 453 19.60 13.61 -8.86
C LEU A 453 21.02 13.61 -8.29
N ALA A 454 21.24 13.01 -7.12
CA ALA A 454 22.58 12.86 -6.54
C ALA A 454 23.49 11.99 -7.43
N GLU A 455 22.95 10.86 -7.93
CA GLU A 455 23.69 10.02 -8.88
C GLU A 455 24.03 10.77 -10.17
N ALA A 456 23.07 11.51 -10.71
CA ALA A 456 23.29 12.32 -11.91
C ALA A 456 24.34 13.43 -11.71
N VAL A 457 24.35 14.09 -10.54
CA VAL A 457 25.40 15.07 -10.15
C VAL A 457 26.77 14.40 -10.11
N THR A 458 26.85 13.23 -9.45
CA THR A 458 28.11 12.48 -9.29
C THR A 458 28.67 12.05 -10.65
N GLY A 459 27.81 11.57 -11.56
CA GLY A 459 28.21 11.18 -12.91
C GLY A 459 28.37 12.35 -13.88
N GLY A 460 27.97 13.55 -13.51
CA GLY A 460 27.95 14.71 -14.40
C GLY A 460 26.94 14.57 -15.54
N ALA A 461 25.89 13.78 -15.38
CA ALA A 461 24.87 13.52 -16.39
C ALA A 461 23.88 14.68 -16.55
N LYS A 462 23.23 14.76 -17.71
CA LYS A 462 22.07 15.62 -17.92
C LYS A 462 20.81 14.89 -17.45
N VAL A 463 19.89 15.63 -16.79
CA VAL A 463 18.59 15.12 -16.38
C VAL A 463 17.47 15.91 -17.06
N VAL A 464 16.53 15.20 -17.64
CA VAL A 464 15.30 15.74 -18.21
C VAL A 464 14.12 15.10 -17.48
N MET A 465 13.39 15.88 -16.71
CA MET A 465 12.23 15.41 -15.95
C MET A 465 10.95 15.80 -16.70
N VAL A 466 10.08 14.81 -16.90
CA VAL A 466 8.82 14.98 -17.60
C VAL A 466 7.69 14.46 -16.70
N GLY A 467 6.63 15.22 -16.58
CA GLY A 467 5.51 14.83 -15.71
C GLY A 467 4.32 15.74 -15.87
N ASP A 468 3.29 15.42 -15.11
CA ASP A 468 2.08 16.20 -14.97
C ASP A 468 1.77 16.35 -13.49
N VAL A 469 1.78 17.58 -12.98
CA VAL A 469 1.57 17.88 -11.56
C VAL A 469 0.13 17.62 -11.10
N GLN A 470 -0.82 17.54 -12.03
CA GLN A 470 -2.23 17.30 -11.76
C GLN A 470 -2.64 15.82 -11.90
N GLN A 471 -1.78 14.95 -12.43
CA GLN A 471 -2.00 13.52 -12.43
C GLN A 471 -1.73 12.91 -11.03
N LEU A 472 -1.72 11.59 -10.92
CA LEU A 472 -1.53 10.91 -9.64
C LEU A 472 -0.25 11.38 -8.92
N GLN A 473 -0.38 11.62 -7.62
CA GLN A 473 0.72 12.09 -6.76
C GLN A 473 1.56 10.93 -6.21
N ALA A 474 2.76 11.24 -5.75
CA ALA A 474 3.65 10.29 -5.09
C ALA A 474 2.97 9.60 -3.91
N ILE A 475 3.24 8.31 -3.69
CA ILE A 475 2.81 7.60 -2.47
C ILE A 475 3.67 8.05 -1.29
N GLU A 476 4.98 8.17 -1.49
CA GLU A 476 5.93 8.67 -0.49
C GLU A 476 5.79 10.18 -0.24
N ALA A 477 6.50 10.69 0.76
CA ALA A 477 6.44 12.08 1.19
C ALA A 477 6.89 13.07 0.11
N GLY A 478 6.21 14.21 0.04
CA GLY A 478 6.59 15.40 -0.71
C GLY A 478 6.08 15.47 -2.15
N ALA A 479 6.22 16.64 -2.74
CA ALA A 479 5.83 17.01 -4.11
C ALA A 479 7.04 17.57 -4.89
N ALA A 480 8.11 16.77 -4.97
CA ALA A 480 9.43 17.19 -5.45
C ALA A 480 9.42 17.75 -6.87
N PHE A 481 8.70 17.10 -7.80
CA PHE A 481 8.62 17.58 -9.18
C PHE A 481 7.96 18.96 -9.29
N ARG A 482 6.87 19.20 -8.53
CA ARG A 482 6.21 20.50 -8.44
C ARG A 482 7.21 21.59 -7.97
N LEU A 483 7.87 21.34 -6.84
CA LEU A 483 8.83 22.27 -6.28
C LEU A 483 9.95 22.63 -7.26
N LEU A 484 10.50 21.64 -7.97
CA LEU A 484 11.57 21.87 -8.93
C LEU A 484 11.07 22.60 -10.18
N ALA A 485 9.86 22.31 -10.66
CA ALA A 485 9.26 23.01 -11.78
C ALA A 485 9.01 24.49 -11.47
N GLU A 486 8.55 24.80 -10.26
CA GLU A 486 8.38 26.17 -9.77
C GLU A 486 9.72 26.93 -9.66
N ARG A 487 10.79 26.27 -9.21
CA ARG A 487 12.10 26.91 -8.98
C ARG A 487 12.95 27.07 -10.23
N HIS A 488 12.96 26.09 -11.10
CA HIS A 488 13.84 26.06 -12.30
C HIS A 488 13.12 26.39 -13.61
N GLY A 489 11.79 26.56 -13.54
CA GLY A 489 10.94 26.69 -14.69
C GLY A 489 10.80 25.38 -15.48
N ALA A 490 9.70 25.23 -16.17
CA ALA A 490 9.40 24.10 -17.02
C ALA A 490 8.87 24.59 -18.37
N ALA A 491 9.12 23.83 -19.43
CA ALA A 491 8.36 24.01 -20.66
C ALA A 491 7.00 23.33 -20.48
N GLU A 492 5.94 24.03 -20.88
CA GLU A 492 4.58 23.51 -20.80
C GLU A 492 4.11 23.01 -22.16
N ILE A 493 3.53 21.81 -22.19
CA ILE A 493 2.84 21.24 -23.35
C ILE A 493 1.38 21.04 -22.93
N SER A 494 0.55 22.03 -23.21
CA SER A 494 -0.86 22.09 -22.81
C SER A 494 -1.81 21.67 -23.95
N GLU A 495 -1.32 21.63 -25.21
CA GLU A 495 -2.07 21.22 -26.38
C GLU A 495 -2.36 19.73 -26.35
N VAL A 496 -3.58 19.38 -25.94
CA VAL A 496 -4.02 17.98 -25.89
C VAL A 496 -4.34 17.51 -27.31
N ARG A 497 -3.76 16.36 -27.70
CA ARG A 497 -3.86 15.79 -29.06
C ARG A 497 -4.49 14.40 -29.08
N ARG A 498 -4.66 13.77 -27.93
CA ARG A 498 -5.18 12.40 -27.83
C ARG A 498 -6.61 12.27 -28.31
N GLN A 499 -7.49 13.16 -27.87
CA GLN A 499 -8.91 13.13 -28.20
C GLN A 499 -9.16 13.62 -29.61
N SER A 500 -10.06 12.96 -30.35
CA SER A 500 -10.46 13.30 -31.70
C SER A 500 -11.25 14.64 -31.74
N GLU A 501 -12.20 14.80 -30.81
CA GLU A 501 -13.08 15.93 -30.72
C GLU A 501 -12.44 17.10 -29.97
N GLN A 502 -12.65 18.34 -30.47
CA GLN A 502 -12.08 19.53 -29.86
C GLN A 502 -12.59 19.77 -28.45
N TRP A 503 -13.91 19.61 -28.21
CA TRP A 503 -14.48 19.81 -26.90
C TRP A 503 -13.95 18.80 -25.86
N MET A 504 -13.61 17.56 -26.25
CA MET A 504 -12.99 16.57 -25.38
C MET A 504 -11.55 16.96 -25.02
N ARG A 505 -10.81 17.55 -25.96
CA ARG A 505 -9.47 18.13 -25.68
C ARG A 505 -9.56 19.26 -24.68
N GLU A 506 -10.57 20.14 -24.86
CA GLU A 506 -10.88 21.23 -23.90
C GLU A 506 -11.25 20.68 -22.52
N ALA A 507 -12.10 19.65 -22.43
CA ALA A 507 -12.45 18.99 -21.15
C ALA A 507 -11.23 18.37 -20.48
N THR A 508 -10.35 17.71 -21.25
CA THR A 508 -9.07 17.18 -20.71
C THR A 508 -8.17 18.30 -20.18
N ARG A 509 -8.14 19.45 -20.86
CA ARG A 509 -7.42 20.63 -20.38
C ARG A 509 -8.05 21.24 -19.12
N MET A 510 -9.37 21.20 -18.99
CA MET A 510 -10.05 21.59 -17.74
C MET A 510 -9.66 20.68 -16.58
N PHE A 511 -9.57 19.37 -16.80
CA PHE A 511 -9.04 18.43 -15.79
C PHE A 511 -7.62 18.80 -15.38
N ALA A 512 -6.73 19.04 -16.34
CA ALA A 512 -5.33 19.40 -16.11
C ALA A 512 -5.15 20.76 -15.39
N THR A 513 -6.17 21.60 -15.36
CA THR A 513 -6.15 22.92 -14.70
C THR A 513 -7.04 23.00 -13.46
N GLY A 514 -7.40 21.85 -12.86
CA GLY A 514 -8.19 21.78 -11.62
C GLY A 514 -9.69 22.13 -11.78
N ARG A 515 -10.16 22.39 -13.03
CA ARG A 515 -11.56 22.73 -13.31
C ARG A 515 -12.42 21.48 -13.53
N ILE A 516 -12.30 20.52 -12.61
CA ILE A 516 -12.89 19.18 -12.72
C ILE A 516 -14.42 19.24 -12.91
N GLY A 517 -15.10 20.07 -12.11
CA GLY A 517 -16.55 20.20 -12.18
C GLY A 517 -17.05 20.70 -13.55
N GLN A 518 -16.29 21.61 -14.22
CA GLN A 518 -16.59 22.10 -15.55
C GLN A 518 -16.34 21.02 -16.61
N ALA A 519 -15.26 20.25 -16.47
CA ALA A 519 -14.97 19.15 -17.37
C ALA A 519 -16.07 18.07 -17.32
N ILE A 520 -16.50 17.65 -16.11
CA ILE A 520 -17.60 16.69 -15.95
C ILE A 520 -18.90 17.24 -16.53
N ALA A 521 -19.20 18.54 -16.34
CA ALA A 521 -20.37 19.16 -16.93
C ALA A 521 -20.34 19.13 -18.45
N ALA A 522 -19.17 19.29 -19.10
CA ALA A 522 -19.04 19.16 -20.55
C ALA A 522 -19.40 17.75 -21.04
N TYR A 523 -18.93 16.70 -20.32
CA TYR A 523 -19.33 15.32 -20.61
C TYR A 523 -20.79 15.04 -20.33
N SER A 524 -21.38 15.64 -19.29
CA SER A 524 -22.80 15.54 -18.97
C SER A 524 -23.67 16.17 -20.08
N ASN A 525 -23.32 17.37 -20.54
CA ASN A 525 -23.99 18.05 -21.64
C ASN A 525 -23.92 17.26 -22.96
N ALA A 526 -22.86 16.48 -23.13
CA ALA A 526 -22.70 15.58 -24.29
C ALA A 526 -23.44 14.22 -24.10
N GLY A 527 -24.18 14.03 -23.01
CA GLY A 527 -24.94 12.82 -22.76
C GLY A 527 -24.07 11.62 -22.37
N MET A 528 -22.86 11.87 -21.86
CA MET A 528 -21.88 10.83 -21.51
C MET A 528 -21.79 10.54 -20.01
N VAL A 529 -22.63 11.18 -19.18
CA VAL A 529 -22.74 10.94 -17.74
C VAL A 529 -24.09 10.30 -17.45
N HIS A 530 -24.07 9.11 -16.84
CA HIS A 530 -25.26 8.29 -16.65
C HIS A 530 -25.49 8.04 -15.16
N ALA A 531 -26.59 8.56 -14.64
CA ALA A 531 -27.05 8.38 -13.27
C ALA A 531 -28.12 7.28 -13.21
N VAL A 532 -27.96 6.34 -12.30
CA VAL A 532 -28.98 5.33 -11.97
C VAL A 532 -29.14 5.24 -10.44
N ASP A 533 -30.10 4.47 -9.96
CA ASP A 533 -30.42 4.52 -8.53
C ASP A 533 -29.35 3.94 -7.62
N THR A 534 -28.70 2.84 -8.03
CA THR A 534 -27.69 2.18 -7.22
C THR A 534 -26.39 1.96 -7.99
N ARG A 535 -25.29 1.77 -7.27
CA ARG A 535 -24.00 1.37 -7.87
C ARG A 535 -24.11 0.06 -8.63
N GLU A 536 -24.91 -0.88 -8.14
CA GLU A 536 -25.13 -2.14 -8.83
C GLU A 536 -25.83 -1.93 -10.19
N ALA A 537 -26.86 -1.12 -10.21
CA ALA A 537 -27.52 -0.71 -11.45
C ALA A 537 -26.56 0.05 -12.37
N ALA A 538 -25.65 0.86 -11.81
CA ALA A 538 -24.62 1.57 -12.59
C ALA A 538 -23.62 0.61 -13.23
N ARG A 539 -23.23 -0.47 -12.53
CA ARG A 539 -22.40 -1.55 -13.11
C ARG A 539 -23.11 -2.25 -14.26
N ALA A 540 -24.38 -2.63 -14.07
CA ALA A 540 -25.17 -3.30 -15.11
C ALA A 540 -25.33 -2.41 -16.36
N ALA A 541 -25.72 -1.14 -16.18
CA ALA A 541 -25.87 -0.19 -17.27
C ALA A 541 -24.53 0.10 -18.00
N LEU A 542 -23.42 0.12 -17.26
CA LEU A 542 -22.08 0.26 -17.84
C LEU A 542 -21.73 -0.93 -18.72
N ILE A 543 -21.96 -2.16 -18.24
CA ILE A 543 -21.68 -3.39 -19.00
C ILE A 543 -22.54 -3.49 -20.23
N ASP A 544 -23.82 -3.18 -20.14
CA ASP A 544 -24.75 -3.20 -21.30
C ASP A 544 -24.30 -2.20 -22.37
N ARG A 545 -23.86 -1.00 -21.95
CA ARG A 545 -23.32 -0.02 -22.88
C ARG A 545 -21.99 -0.42 -23.48
N TRP A 546 -21.08 -0.94 -22.66
CA TRP A 546 -19.78 -1.46 -23.11
C TRP A 546 -19.97 -2.56 -24.18
N ASP A 547 -20.91 -3.47 -23.94
CA ASP A 547 -21.22 -4.54 -24.89
C ASP A 547 -21.88 -4.03 -26.18
N ALA A 548 -22.83 -3.10 -26.06
CA ALA A 548 -23.47 -2.49 -27.22
C ALA A 548 -22.43 -1.78 -28.12
N GLU A 549 -21.55 -0.97 -27.52
CA GLU A 549 -20.47 -0.30 -28.24
C GLU A 549 -19.43 -1.27 -28.80
N ARG A 550 -19.15 -2.38 -28.10
CA ARG A 550 -18.25 -3.44 -28.58
C ARG A 550 -18.79 -4.12 -29.82
N ARG A 551 -20.10 -4.37 -29.89
CA ARG A 551 -20.75 -4.96 -31.06
C ARG A 551 -20.84 -3.98 -32.22
N ALA A 552 -21.04 -2.70 -31.94
CA ALA A 552 -21.10 -1.66 -32.95
C ALA A 552 -19.74 -1.35 -33.61
N GLU A 553 -18.68 -1.36 -32.82
CA GLU A 553 -17.31 -1.05 -33.25
C GLU A 553 -16.31 -2.13 -32.76
N PRO A 554 -16.31 -3.35 -33.33
CA PRO A 554 -15.48 -4.46 -32.80
C PRO A 554 -13.98 -4.16 -32.80
N ALA A 555 -13.49 -3.34 -33.72
CA ALA A 555 -12.07 -3.01 -33.87
C ALA A 555 -11.57 -1.92 -32.87
N ALA A 556 -12.50 -1.17 -32.23
CA ALA A 556 -12.12 -0.11 -31.31
C ALA A 556 -11.56 -0.71 -29.99
N ALA A 557 -10.38 -0.26 -29.60
CA ALA A 557 -9.80 -0.61 -28.31
C ALA A 557 -10.60 0.04 -27.18
N ARG A 558 -10.99 -0.75 -26.17
CA ARG A 558 -11.80 -0.25 -25.06
C ARG A 558 -11.38 -0.87 -23.72
N ILE A 559 -11.61 -0.11 -22.66
CA ILE A 559 -11.35 -0.57 -21.30
C ILE A 559 -12.39 0.02 -20.34
N ILE A 560 -12.76 -0.77 -19.35
CA ILE A 560 -13.58 -0.33 -18.24
C ILE A 560 -12.65 0.13 -17.10
N LEU A 561 -12.91 1.32 -16.56
CA LEU A 561 -12.10 1.94 -15.51
C LEU A 561 -12.92 2.14 -14.25
N THR A 562 -12.30 1.82 -13.13
CA THR A 562 -12.86 2.11 -11.82
C THR A 562 -11.75 2.30 -10.80
N HIS A 563 -12.12 2.65 -9.56
CA HIS A 563 -11.14 2.99 -8.54
C HIS A 563 -10.58 1.75 -7.82
N THR A 564 -11.40 0.74 -7.54
CA THR A 564 -11.00 -0.40 -6.69
C THR A 564 -10.80 -1.68 -7.49
N ASN A 565 -9.87 -2.54 -7.02
CA ASN A 565 -9.67 -3.87 -7.61
C ASN A 565 -10.92 -4.75 -7.51
N GLN A 566 -11.76 -4.55 -6.51
CA GLN A 566 -13.02 -5.24 -6.34
C GLN A 566 -13.99 -4.93 -7.49
N GLU A 567 -14.25 -3.66 -7.74
CA GLU A 567 -15.09 -3.25 -8.86
C GLU A 567 -14.52 -3.76 -10.21
N VAL A 568 -13.18 -3.77 -10.33
CA VAL A 568 -12.52 -4.36 -11.51
C VAL A 568 -12.89 -5.83 -11.70
N GLN A 569 -12.88 -6.63 -10.63
CA GLN A 569 -13.21 -8.05 -10.73
C GLN A 569 -14.69 -8.27 -11.05
N MET A 570 -15.59 -7.52 -10.38
CA MET A 570 -17.02 -7.58 -10.67
C MET A 570 -17.32 -7.19 -12.11
N LEU A 571 -16.68 -6.13 -12.62
CA LEU A 571 -16.82 -5.67 -13.99
C LEU A 571 -16.19 -6.64 -14.99
N ASN A 572 -15.03 -7.25 -14.70
CA ASN A 572 -14.43 -8.28 -15.52
C ASN A 572 -15.34 -9.51 -15.62
N ARG A 573 -15.90 -9.96 -14.49
CA ARG A 573 -16.85 -11.06 -14.47
C ARG A 573 -18.10 -10.72 -15.29
N ALA A 574 -18.75 -9.60 -15.02
CA ALA A 574 -19.95 -9.20 -15.72
C ALA A 574 -19.74 -9.00 -17.23
N ALA A 575 -18.58 -8.48 -17.65
CA ALA A 575 -18.23 -8.40 -19.07
C ALA A 575 -18.05 -9.79 -19.70
N ARG A 576 -17.42 -10.72 -18.97
CA ARG A 576 -17.20 -12.08 -19.40
C ARG A 576 -18.50 -12.87 -19.50
N ASP A 577 -19.38 -12.78 -18.47
CA ASP A 577 -20.69 -13.41 -18.46
C ASP A 577 -21.51 -12.99 -19.69
N LYS A 578 -21.47 -11.71 -20.04
CA LYS A 578 -22.12 -11.17 -21.24
C LYS A 578 -21.60 -11.80 -22.55
N LEU A 579 -20.29 -12.06 -22.63
CA LEU A 579 -19.67 -12.71 -23.79
C LEU A 579 -20.01 -14.21 -23.85
N ILE A 580 -20.10 -14.89 -22.71
CA ILE A 580 -20.52 -16.29 -22.60
C ILE A 580 -21.97 -16.43 -23.06
N GLU A 581 -22.88 -15.57 -22.55
CA GLU A 581 -24.30 -15.55 -22.99
C GLU A 581 -24.46 -15.39 -24.51
N GLN A 582 -23.53 -14.69 -25.15
CA GLN A 582 -23.52 -14.46 -26.60
C GLN A 582 -22.76 -15.56 -27.38
N GLY A 583 -22.22 -16.57 -26.71
CA GLY A 583 -21.45 -17.65 -27.35
C GLY A 583 -20.13 -17.15 -27.99
N GLN A 584 -19.54 -16.08 -27.53
CA GLN A 584 -18.33 -15.47 -28.10
C GLN A 584 -17.02 -15.96 -27.47
N LEU A 585 -17.10 -16.60 -26.32
CA LEU A 585 -15.98 -17.26 -25.69
C LEU A 585 -16.02 -18.76 -25.97
N GLY A 586 -14.84 -19.36 -26.07
CA GLY A 586 -14.69 -20.79 -26.14
C GLY A 586 -15.04 -21.50 -24.82
N PRO A 587 -14.82 -22.82 -24.72
CA PRO A 587 -14.97 -23.54 -23.46
C PRO A 587 -14.06 -23.02 -22.39
N ASP A 588 -14.56 -22.99 -21.16
CA ASP A 588 -13.82 -22.60 -19.97
C ASP A 588 -12.70 -23.58 -19.65
N VAL A 589 -11.51 -23.07 -19.49
CA VAL A 589 -10.32 -23.81 -19.08
C VAL A 589 -9.81 -23.22 -17.75
N ALA A 590 -9.81 -24.05 -16.71
CA ALA A 590 -9.25 -23.69 -15.43
C ALA A 590 -7.71 -23.73 -15.50
N VAL A 591 -7.06 -22.64 -15.11
CA VAL A 591 -5.60 -22.50 -15.07
C VAL A 591 -5.15 -21.96 -13.72
N MET A 592 -3.98 -22.40 -13.27
CA MET A 592 -3.40 -21.91 -12.01
C MET A 592 -2.53 -20.68 -12.27
N THR A 593 -3.01 -19.51 -11.88
CA THR A 593 -2.27 -18.26 -11.97
C THR A 593 -1.56 -17.91 -10.66
N GLY A 594 -0.68 -16.93 -10.67
CA GLY A 594 -0.05 -16.39 -9.45
C GLY A 594 -1.05 -15.79 -8.44
N ARG A 595 -2.30 -15.57 -8.86
CA ARG A 595 -3.41 -15.11 -8.01
C ARG A 595 -4.42 -16.23 -7.70
N GLY A 596 -4.03 -17.47 -7.89
CA GLY A 596 -4.84 -18.67 -7.74
C GLY A 596 -5.50 -19.07 -9.04
N GLU A 597 -6.39 -20.06 -8.93
CA GLU A 597 -7.14 -20.56 -10.07
C GLU A 597 -7.94 -19.44 -10.74
N ARG A 598 -7.85 -19.40 -12.06
CA ARG A 598 -8.62 -18.53 -12.93
C ARG A 598 -9.16 -19.37 -14.08
N VAL A 599 -10.26 -18.94 -14.60
CA VAL A 599 -10.85 -19.57 -15.77
C VAL A 599 -10.63 -18.65 -16.95
N PHE A 600 -10.03 -19.18 -18.03
CA PHE A 600 -9.89 -18.48 -19.30
C PHE A 600 -10.49 -19.31 -20.41
N ALA A 601 -10.93 -18.64 -21.45
CA ALA A 601 -11.47 -19.24 -22.64
C ALA A 601 -10.79 -18.65 -23.89
N ASP A 602 -10.91 -19.32 -25.03
CA ASP A 602 -10.55 -18.74 -26.30
C ASP A 602 -11.34 -17.43 -26.50
N ASN A 603 -10.71 -16.39 -26.97
CA ASN A 603 -11.20 -15.03 -27.14
C ASN A 603 -11.34 -14.19 -25.85
N ASP A 604 -10.95 -14.70 -24.67
CA ASP A 604 -10.88 -13.88 -23.46
C ASP A 604 -9.87 -12.75 -23.60
N ARG A 605 -10.18 -11.59 -23.02
CA ARG A 605 -9.21 -10.49 -22.84
C ARG A 605 -8.42 -10.70 -21.58
N ILE A 606 -7.11 -10.59 -21.68
CA ILE A 606 -6.21 -10.73 -20.53
C ILE A 606 -5.30 -9.52 -20.36
N LEU A 607 -4.88 -9.35 -19.12
CA LEU A 607 -3.94 -8.34 -18.66
C LEU A 607 -2.75 -9.02 -17.97
N PHE A 608 -1.55 -8.71 -18.41
CA PHE A 608 -0.32 -9.18 -17.79
C PHE A 608 0.00 -8.34 -16.55
N LEU A 609 0.36 -9.00 -15.45
CA LEU A 609 0.51 -8.36 -14.14
C LEU A 609 1.96 -8.19 -13.68
N LYS A 610 2.92 -8.72 -14.43
CA LYS A 610 4.34 -8.66 -14.10
C LYS A 610 5.17 -8.65 -15.37
N ASN A 611 6.33 -7.99 -15.30
CA ASN A 611 7.27 -7.97 -16.42
C ASN A 611 7.92 -9.33 -16.61
N GLU A 612 8.06 -9.76 -17.85
CA GLU A 612 8.83 -10.95 -18.26
C GLU A 612 9.60 -10.65 -19.55
N ARG A 613 10.94 -10.66 -19.44
CA ARG A 613 11.82 -10.25 -20.54
C ARG A 613 11.82 -11.26 -21.67
N ASP A 614 11.83 -12.54 -21.35
CA ASP A 614 11.91 -13.61 -22.32
C ASP A 614 10.68 -13.70 -23.21
N LEU A 615 9.51 -13.33 -22.65
CA LEU A 615 8.26 -13.21 -23.39
C LEU A 615 8.06 -11.82 -24.02
N GLY A 616 8.93 -10.87 -23.71
CA GLY A 616 8.80 -9.47 -24.15
C GLY A 616 7.52 -8.79 -23.68
N ILE A 617 6.98 -9.23 -22.52
CA ILE A 617 5.76 -8.68 -21.91
C ILE A 617 6.09 -7.90 -20.63
N LYS A 618 5.22 -6.98 -20.32
CA LYS A 618 5.35 -6.11 -19.15
C LYS A 618 4.02 -6.02 -18.41
N ASN A 619 4.11 -5.57 -17.17
CA ASN A 619 2.92 -5.37 -16.33
C ASN A 619 2.01 -4.31 -16.98
N GLY A 620 0.76 -4.67 -17.27
CA GLY A 620 -0.22 -3.83 -17.93
C GLY A 620 -0.39 -4.08 -19.43
N THR A 621 0.44 -4.94 -20.04
CA THR A 621 0.25 -5.40 -21.41
C THR A 621 -1.10 -6.11 -21.53
N LEU A 622 -1.86 -5.78 -22.55
CA LEU A 622 -3.15 -6.39 -22.87
C LEU A 622 -3.03 -7.34 -24.08
N GLY A 623 -3.82 -8.39 -24.06
CA GLY A 623 -3.90 -9.33 -25.18
C GLY A 623 -5.23 -10.08 -25.22
N THR A 624 -5.46 -10.80 -26.31
CA THR A 624 -6.61 -11.69 -26.49
C THR A 624 -6.10 -13.12 -26.55
N VAL A 625 -6.71 -14.00 -25.79
CA VAL A 625 -6.41 -15.45 -25.80
C VAL A 625 -6.85 -16.01 -27.15
N GLU A 626 -5.92 -16.54 -27.92
CA GLU A 626 -6.22 -17.27 -29.14
C GLU A 626 -6.54 -18.73 -28.84
N LYS A 627 -5.88 -19.30 -27.84
CA LYS A 627 -6.16 -20.65 -27.35
C LYS A 627 -5.84 -20.79 -25.87
N ALA A 628 -6.78 -21.35 -25.13
CA ALA A 628 -6.62 -21.66 -23.71
C ALA A 628 -6.35 -23.18 -23.52
N ALA A 629 -5.34 -23.49 -22.70
CA ALA A 629 -5.04 -24.84 -22.20
C ALA A 629 -4.77 -24.78 -20.68
N SER A 630 -4.88 -25.91 -19.99
CA SER A 630 -4.75 -25.97 -18.52
C SER A 630 -3.39 -25.53 -17.98
N ASP A 631 -2.36 -25.55 -18.81
CA ASP A 631 -0.98 -25.22 -18.46
C ASP A 631 -0.40 -24.04 -19.26
N SER A 632 -1.13 -23.56 -20.30
CA SER A 632 -0.62 -22.51 -21.19
C SER A 632 -1.72 -21.68 -21.84
N LEU A 633 -1.40 -20.47 -22.30
CA LEU A 633 -2.24 -19.61 -23.12
C LEU A 633 -1.46 -19.16 -24.36
N ALA A 634 -2.01 -19.41 -25.55
CA ALA A 634 -1.58 -18.70 -26.75
C ALA A 634 -2.29 -17.35 -26.81
N VAL A 635 -1.55 -16.26 -26.85
CA VAL A 635 -2.07 -14.90 -26.71
C VAL A 635 -1.60 -14.02 -27.84
N ARG A 636 -2.52 -13.30 -28.45
CA ARG A 636 -2.21 -12.20 -29.36
C ARG A 636 -2.28 -10.89 -28.59
N LEU A 637 -1.15 -10.24 -28.46
CA LEU A 637 -1.02 -8.92 -27.85
C LEU A 637 -1.68 -7.82 -28.71
N ASP A 638 -2.01 -6.69 -28.10
CA ASP A 638 -2.62 -5.55 -28.80
C ASP A 638 -1.66 -4.89 -29.81
N ASP A 639 -0.35 -5.14 -29.70
CA ASP A 639 0.68 -4.72 -30.67
C ASP A 639 0.80 -5.68 -31.87
N GLY A 640 -0.01 -6.74 -31.92
CA GLY A 640 -0.04 -7.74 -32.98
C GLY A 640 0.91 -8.94 -32.80
N ARG A 641 1.81 -8.88 -31.81
CA ARG A 641 2.71 -10.03 -31.51
C ARG A 641 1.89 -11.19 -30.95
N ARG A 642 2.33 -12.39 -31.26
CA ARG A 642 1.83 -13.63 -30.68
C ARG A 642 2.85 -14.19 -29.70
N ILE A 643 2.37 -14.63 -28.55
CA ILE A 643 3.19 -15.23 -27.50
C ILE A 643 2.48 -16.44 -26.90
N ASP A 644 3.26 -17.42 -26.48
CA ASP A 644 2.80 -18.55 -25.70
C ASP A 644 3.23 -18.37 -24.25
N VAL A 645 2.23 -18.39 -23.37
CA VAL A 645 2.41 -18.19 -21.92
C VAL A 645 2.32 -19.55 -21.26
N ASP A 646 3.44 -20.11 -20.80
CA ASP A 646 3.49 -21.30 -19.97
C ASP A 646 3.33 -20.91 -18.49
N PHE A 647 2.28 -21.41 -17.83
CA PHE A 647 1.97 -21.10 -16.44
C PHE A 647 3.00 -21.61 -15.41
N LYS A 648 3.85 -22.54 -15.80
CA LYS A 648 4.99 -22.98 -14.97
C LYS A 648 6.08 -21.91 -14.89
N SER A 649 6.27 -21.17 -15.98
CA SER A 649 7.28 -20.10 -16.08
C SER A 649 6.70 -18.72 -15.76
N TYR A 650 5.44 -18.45 -16.15
CA TYR A 650 4.78 -17.17 -15.96
C TYR A 650 3.30 -17.32 -15.64
N ALA A 651 2.93 -17.08 -14.39
CA ALA A 651 1.55 -17.24 -13.89
C ALA A 651 0.86 -15.89 -13.56
N HIS A 652 1.42 -14.74 -13.98
CA HIS A 652 0.92 -13.41 -13.59
C HIS A 652 0.00 -12.80 -14.65
N VAL A 653 -1.16 -13.40 -14.85
CA VAL A 653 -2.22 -12.93 -15.75
C VAL A 653 -3.55 -12.78 -15.01
N ASP A 654 -4.43 -11.94 -15.53
CA ASP A 654 -5.80 -11.75 -15.07
C ASP A 654 -6.67 -11.31 -16.26
N HIS A 655 -8.01 -11.28 -16.09
CA HIS A 655 -8.90 -10.73 -17.13
C HIS A 655 -8.63 -9.25 -17.37
N GLY A 656 -8.72 -8.82 -18.60
CA GLY A 656 -8.34 -7.49 -19.09
C GLY A 656 -9.50 -6.65 -19.63
N TYR A 657 -10.75 -6.91 -19.27
CA TYR A 657 -11.89 -6.09 -19.67
C TYR A 657 -11.97 -4.79 -18.84
N ALA A 658 -11.64 -4.89 -17.55
CA ALA A 658 -11.61 -3.77 -16.61
C ALA A 658 -10.26 -3.66 -15.89
N ALA A 659 -9.88 -2.43 -15.51
CA ALA A 659 -8.68 -2.15 -14.74
C ALA A 659 -8.89 -0.97 -13.77
N THR A 660 -8.03 -0.86 -12.74
CA THR A 660 -8.04 0.34 -11.91
C THR A 660 -7.42 1.52 -12.64
N VAL A 661 -7.86 2.74 -12.31
CA VAL A 661 -7.33 3.98 -12.86
C VAL A 661 -5.80 4.05 -12.72
N HIS A 662 -5.25 3.62 -11.59
CA HIS A 662 -3.81 3.58 -11.36
C HIS A 662 -3.05 2.67 -12.34
N LYS A 663 -3.61 1.50 -12.67
CA LYS A 663 -2.98 0.56 -13.62
C LYS A 663 -3.02 1.02 -15.06
N THR A 664 -3.89 1.96 -15.39
CA THR A 664 -4.05 2.49 -16.76
C THR A 664 -3.33 3.81 -16.98
N GLN A 665 -2.53 4.25 -16.01
CA GLN A 665 -1.68 5.41 -16.22
C GLN A 665 -0.68 5.15 -17.36
N GLY A 666 -0.57 6.11 -18.28
CA GLY A 666 0.18 5.94 -19.53
C GLY A 666 -0.61 5.29 -20.69
N MET A 667 -1.64 4.47 -20.41
CA MET A 667 -2.44 3.79 -21.42
C MET A 667 -3.26 4.77 -22.27
N THR A 668 -3.51 4.39 -23.52
CA THR A 668 -4.42 5.11 -24.44
C THR A 668 -5.28 4.09 -25.18
N VAL A 669 -6.59 4.28 -25.15
CA VAL A 669 -7.58 3.42 -25.84
C VAL A 669 -8.55 4.28 -26.62
N ASP A 670 -9.36 3.69 -27.50
CA ASP A 670 -10.34 4.46 -28.27
C ASP A 670 -11.52 4.87 -27.37
N ARG A 671 -12.02 3.96 -26.54
CA ARG A 671 -13.16 4.23 -25.66
C ARG A 671 -12.89 3.79 -24.21
N THR A 672 -13.40 4.58 -23.27
CA THR A 672 -13.38 4.21 -21.84
C THR A 672 -14.79 4.19 -21.26
N HIS A 673 -15.05 3.27 -20.36
CA HIS A 673 -16.26 3.20 -19.56
C HIS A 673 -15.87 3.33 -18.11
N VAL A 674 -16.26 4.40 -17.45
CA VAL A 674 -15.82 4.73 -16.09
C VAL A 674 -16.96 4.50 -15.12
N LEU A 675 -16.75 3.63 -14.12
CA LEU A 675 -17.63 3.54 -12.96
C LEU A 675 -17.12 4.52 -11.91
N ALA A 676 -17.85 5.60 -11.68
CA ALA A 676 -17.54 6.55 -10.64
C ALA A 676 -17.92 5.98 -9.28
N THR A 677 -16.99 6.10 -8.34
CA THR A 677 -17.19 5.75 -6.92
C THR A 677 -16.70 6.90 -6.05
N PRO A 678 -17.14 7.04 -4.78
CA PRO A 678 -16.72 8.13 -3.90
C PRO A 678 -15.21 8.22 -3.64
N GLY A 679 -14.44 7.22 -4.06
CA GLY A 679 -13.00 7.18 -3.94
C GLY A 679 -12.22 7.93 -5.00
N LEU A 680 -12.84 8.22 -6.13
CA LEU A 680 -12.21 9.06 -7.14
C LEU A 680 -12.04 10.49 -6.61
N ASP A 681 -10.85 11.02 -6.73
CA ASP A 681 -10.49 12.42 -6.47
C ASP A 681 -10.14 13.15 -7.78
N ALA A 682 -9.72 14.39 -7.70
CA ALA A 682 -9.37 15.21 -8.86
C ALA A 682 -8.31 14.53 -9.74
N HIS A 683 -7.27 13.98 -9.14
CA HIS A 683 -6.16 13.33 -9.84
C HIS A 683 -6.57 12.03 -10.53
N ALA A 684 -7.31 11.16 -9.81
CA ALA A 684 -7.81 9.91 -10.37
C ALA A 684 -8.88 10.17 -11.47
N SER A 685 -9.75 11.15 -11.28
CA SER A 685 -10.76 11.55 -12.26
C SER A 685 -10.11 12.08 -13.55
N TYR A 686 -9.08 12.89 -13.41
CA TYR A 686 -8.31 13.36 -14.56
C TYR A 686 -7.69 12.19 -15.33
N VAL A 687 -7.06 11.25 -14.64
CA VAL A 687 -6.47 10.07 -15.30
C VAL A 687 -7.56 9.24 -15.99
N ALA A 688 -8.66 8.90 -15.30
CA ALA A 688 -9.73 8.05 -15.85
C ALA A 688 -10.38 8.64 -17.10
N LEU A 689 -10.72 9.94 -17.06
CA LEU A 689 -11.47 10.63 -18.10
C LEU A 689 -10.59 11.23 -19.20
N SER A 690 -9.27 10.98 -19.18
CA SER A 690 -8.34 11.40 -20.23
C SER A 690 -7.71 10.26 -21.03
N ARG A 691 -8.10 8.98 -20.80
CA ARG A 691 -7.47 7.81 -21.48
C ARG A 691 -8.01 7.58 -22.89
N HIS A 692 -9.22 8.01 -23.21
CA HIS A 692 -9.90 7.77 -24.47
C HIS A 692 -9.38 8.62 -25.62
N ARG A 693 -9.60 8.14 -26.86
CA ARG A 693 -9.44 8.92 -28.10
C ARG A 693 -10.77 9.44 -28.62
N THR A 694 -11.79 8.57 -28.67
CA THR A 694 -13.06 8.87 -29.35
C THR A 694 -14.23 9.07 -28.39
N GLY A 695 -14.19 8.54 -27.17
CA GLY A 695 -15.27 8.72 -26.22
C GLY A 695 -15.06 8.06 -24.87
N THR A 696 -15.77 8.59 -23.87
CA THR A 696 -15.84 8.04 -22.50
C THR A 696 -17.27 8.07 -22.02
N ALA A 697 -17.70 7.04 -21.26
CA ALA A 697 -18.98 7.02 -20.58
C ALA A 697 -18.74 6.93 -19.08
N LEU A 698 -19.30 7.86 -18.29
CA LEU A 698 -19.21 7.91 -16.85
C LEU A 698 -20.53 7.44 -16.23
N HIS A 699 -20.50 6.36 -15.45
CA HIS A 699 -21.67 5.81 -14.80
C HIS A 699 -21.55 5.96 -13.29
N TYR A 700 -22.66 6.28 -12.60
CA TYR A 700 -22.69 6.32 -11.13
C TYR A 700 -24.06 5.98 -10.57
N GLY A 701 -24.08 5.47 -9.31
CA GLY A 701 -25.27 5.25 -8.52
C GLY A 701 -25.63 6.46 -7.68
N ARG A 702 -26.95 6.74 -7.50
CA ARG A 702 -27.43 7.81 -6.61
C ARG A 702 -27.23 7.47 -5.13
N ASP A 703 -27.05 6.22 -4.79
CA ASP A 703 -26.60 5.76 -3.47
C ASP A 703 -25.18 6.21 -3.13
N ASP A 704 -24.32 6.41 -4.12
CA ASP A 704 -22.97 6.97 -3.96
C ASP A 704 -22.94 8.49 -4.05
N PHE A 705 -23.70 9.06 -4.98
CA PHE A 705 -23.75 10.49 -5.25
C PHE A 705 -25.20 10.88 -5.50
N ALA A 706 -25.81 11.51 -4.51
CA ALA A 706 -27.23 11.87 -4.55
C ALA A 706 -27.64 12.59 -5.85
N ASP A 707 -26.73 13.41 -6.38
CA ASP A 707 -26.89 14.17 -7.59
C ASP A 707 -25.55 14.43 -8.32
N GLU A 708 -25.61 15.02 -9.51
CA GLU A 708 -24.42 15.37 -10.28
C GLU A 708 -23.58 16.48 -9.61
N ALA A 709 -24.16 17.36 -8.83
CA ALA A 709 -23.42 18.37 -8.08
C ALA A 709 -22.54 17.70 -7.02
N ARG A 710 -23.07 16.69 -6.32
CA ARG A 710 -22.31 15.88 -5.37
C ARG A 710 -21.22 15.07 -6.06
N LEU A 711 -21.52 14.47 -7.22
CA LEU A 711 -20.52 13.80 -8.07
C LEU A 711 -19.37 14.75 -8.40
N ARG A 712 -19.66 15.93 -8.99
CA ARG A 712 -18.65 16.93 -9.38
C ARG A 712 -17.81 17.40 -8.21
N ASN A 713 -18.42 17.67 -7.07
CA ASN A 713 -17.71 18.10 -5.86
C ASN A 713 -16.81 16.99 -5.31
N THR A 714 -17.27 15.75 -5.37
CA THR A 714 -16.48 14.60 -4.86
C THR A 714 -15.30 14.29 -5.78
N LEU A 715 -15.54 14.23 -7.09
CA LEU A 715 -14.50 13.96 -8.07
C LEU A 715 -13.52 15.14 -8.23
N GLY A 716 -13.91 16.35 -7.82
CA GLY A 716 -13.07 17.55 -7.83
C GLY A 716 -12.26 17.78 -6.53
N ARG A 717 -12.28 16.86 -5.58
CA ARG A 717 -11.51 17.03 -4.33
C ARG A 717 -10.02 16.98 -4.61
N GLU A 718 -9.32 18.05 -4.31
CA GLU A 718 -7.86 18.12 -4.35
C GLU A 718 -7.26 17.66 -3.02
N ARG A 719 -6.16 16.95 -3.09
CA ARG A 719 -5.36 16.50 -1.95
C ARG A 719 -3.89 16.77 -2.21
N PRO A 720 -3.48 18.04 -2.27
CA PRO A 720 -2.09 18.38 -2.58
C PRO A 720 -1.17 17.89 -1.47
N LYS A 721 -0.08 17.24 -1.86
CA LYS A 721 1.04 16.97 -0.95
C LYS A 721 1.85 18.25 -0.78
N ASP A 722 2.24 18.52 0.46
CA ASP A 722 3.10 19.64 0.80
C ASP A 722 4.58 19.21 0.91
N MET A 723 5.44 20.21 0.94
CA MET A 723 6.85 20.11 1.21
C MET A 723 7.16 20.95 2.44
N ALA A 724 8.18 20.59 3.22
CA ALA A 724 8.64 21.42 4.31
C ALA A 724 9.10 22.81 3.81
N LEU A 725 9.71 22.84 2.63
CA LEU A 725 10.14 24.07 1.96
C LEU A 725 9.00 25.00 1.53
N ASP A 726 7.74 24.52 1.44
CA ASP A 726 6.57 25.36 1.14
C ASP A 726 6.27 26.36 2.28
N TYR A 727 6.78 26.08 3.48
CA TYR A 727 6.60 26.90 4.68
C TYR A 727 7.76 27.87 4.93
N GLN A 728 8.92 27.66 4.29
CA GLN A 728 10.05 28.58 4.36
C GLN A 728 9.75 29.84 3.54
N GLY A 729 9.47 30.95 4.19
CA GLY A 729 9.15 32.24 3.54
C GLY A 729 7.73 32.75 3.84
N ARG A 730 6.90 31.98 4.54
CA ARG A 730 5.59 32.45 5.04
C ARG A 730 5.64 33.19 6.36
N SER A 731 6.83 33.53 6.86
CA SER A 731 6.96 34.44 8.01
C SER A 731 6.42 35.83 7.63
N ALA A 732 5.24 36.13 8.17
CA ALA A 732 4.64 37.45 8.32
C ALA A 732 4.29 38.23 7.03
N THR A 733 3.32 37.74 6.27
CA THR A 733 2.42 38.69 5.60
C THR A 733 0.99 38.32 6.03
N PRO A 734 0.26 39.19 6.72
CA PRO A 734 -1.15 38.94 7.00
C PRO A 734 -1.90 38.96 5.66
N PRO A 735 -2.98 38.14 5.53
CA PRO A 735 -3.79 38.11 4.31
C PRO A 735 -4.32 39.53 4.02
N PRO A 736 -4.47 39.93 2.74
CA PRO A 736 -5.03 41.23 2.41
C PRO A 736 -6.44 41.30 2.99
N MET A 737 -6.64 42.29 3.87
CA MET A 737 -7.95 42.62 4.40
C MET A 737 -8.90 42.94 3.24
N SER A 738 -9.99 42.24 3.18
CA SER A 738 -11.14 42.62 2.35
C SER A 738 -11.58 44.03 2.73
N PRO A 739 -11.96 44.88 1.76
CA PRO A 739 -12.40 46.24 2.08
C PRO A 739 -13.64 46.23 2.96
N PRO A 740 -13.77 47.19 3.88
CA PRO A 740 -14.88 47.25 4.80
C PRO A 740 -16.19 47.56 4.06
N ARG A 741 -17.25 46.81 4.40
CA ARG A 741 -18.59 47.21 4.10
C ARG A 741 -18.98 48.40 4.98
N ASP A 742 -19.35 49.48 4.31
CA ASP A 742 -19.92 50.65 4.96
C ASP A 742 -21.15 50.30 5.80
N SER A 743 -21.13 50.66 7.07
CA SER A 743 -22.28 51.00 7.87
C SER A 743 -21.88 51.94 9.00
N ALA A 744 -22.58 53.04 9.08
CA ALA A 744 -22.40 54.27 9.83
C ALA A 744 -22.47 54.06 11.41
N PRO A 745 -22.21 55.16 12.18
CA PRO A 745 -21.59 55.06 13.49
C PRO A 745 -22.58 55.09 14.65
N ASP A 746 -22.27 54.49 15.77
CA ASP A 746 -22.68 54.98 17.08
C ASP A 746 -21.69 54.62 18.21
N SER A 747 -21.33 55.65 18.83
CA SER A 747 -20.88 56.08 20.16
C SER A 747 -20.36 55.08 21.23
N THR A 748 -19.17 55.42 21.72
CA THR A 748 -18.70 55.53 23.13
C THR A 748 -18.57 54.25 23.98
N GLY A 749 -17.32 54.02 24.39
CA GLY A 749 -17.03 53.17 25.54
C GLY A 749 -15.60 52.67 25.59
N THR A 750 -14.70 53.51 26.10
CA THR A 750 -13.33 53.19 26.54
C THR A 750 -13.33 52.02 27.51
N ARG A 751 -12.70 50.94 27.14
CA ARG A 751 -12.12 49.94 28.08
C ARG A 751 -10.87 49.33 27.48
N THR A 752 -9.75 49.72 28.08
CA THR A 752 -8.46 49.05 27.93
C THR A 752 -8.60 47.57 28.29
N ALA A 753 -8.40 46.69 27.29
CA ALA A 753 -8.26 45.26 27.52
C ALA A 753 -6.88 44.81 27.07
N ALA A 754 -6.17 44.21 28.02
CA ALA A 754 -4.87 43.61 27.85
C ALA A 754 -4.90 42.52 26.78
N ALA A 755 -3.83 42.42 25.97
CA ALA A 755 -3.63 41.40 24.95
C ALA A 755 -3.68 39.97 25.56
N PRO A 756 -4.40 39.01 24.95
CA PRO A 756 -4.31 37.62 25.36
C PRO A 756 -3.04 36.98 24.79
N ALA A 757 -2.34 36.25 25.64
CA ALA A 757 -1.19 35.43 25.29
C ALA A 757 -1.59 34.32 24.28
N PRO A 758 -0.79 34.09 23.24
CA PRO A 758 -1.04 32.98 22.32
C PRO A 758 -0.48 31.69 22.93
N ALA A 759 -1.25 30.67 22.95
CA ALA A 759 -0.94 29.27 23.14
C ALA A 759 -1.82 28.57 24.19
N ARG A 760 -3.05 28.24 23.84
CA ARG A 760 -3.84 27.32 24.67
C ARG A 760 -4.82 26.44 23.90
N GLU A 761 -4.98 26.57 22.58
CA GLU A 761 -5.97 25.76 21.84
C GLU A 761 -5.43 24.40 21.40
N ASP A 762 -4.17 24.33 20.99
CA ASP A 762 -3.55 23.03 20.59
C ASP A 762 -3.28 22.13 21.80
N GLU A 763 -2.92 22.71 22.95
CA GLU A 763 -2.75 21.95 24.19
C GLU A 763 -4.07 21.40 24.73
N ARG A 764 -5.20 22.10 24.53
CA ARG A 764 -6.53 21.59 24.85
C ARG A 764 -6.95 20.46 23.92
N GLY A 765 -6.60 20.54 22.65
CA GLY A 765 -6.84 19.47 21.65
C GLY A 765 -6.07 18.19 21.96
N VAL A 766 -4.78 18.32 22.31
CA VAL A 766 -3.95 17.18 22.72
C VAL A 766 -4.40 16.61 24.06
N ALA A 767 -4.73 17.44 25.05
CA ALA A 767 -5.26 17.00 26.35
C ALA A 767 -6.62 16.26 26.20
N ALA A 768 -7.48 16.73 25.29
CA ALA A 768 -8.74 16.05 24.96
C ALA A 768 -8.48 14.72 24.24
N LEU A 769 -7.50 14.68 23.34
CA LEU A 769 -7.09 13.46 22.64
C LEU A 769 -6.48 12.44 23.61
N VAL A 770 -5.62 12.88 24.52
CA VAL A 770 -5.03 12.03 25.58
C VAL A 770 -6.11 11.47 26.50
N ARG A 771 -7.08 12.29 26.95
CA ARG A 771 -8.22 11.81 27.76
C ARG A 771 -9.08 10.82 26.97
N ARG A 772 -9.20 10.97 25.67
CA ARG A 772 -9.95 10.06 24.80
C ARG A 772 -9.22 8.75 24.59
N MET A 773 -7.88 8.77 24.48
CA MET A 773 -7.06 7.58 24.26
C MET A 773 -6.94 6.68 25.49
N PHE A 774 -6.83 7.27 26.69
CA PHE A 774 -6.55 6.51 27.92
C PHE A 774 -7.71 6.39 28.90
N GLY A 775 -8.88 6.97 28.60
CA GLY A 775 -10.07 6.91 29.46
C GLY A 775 -9.90 7.65 30.80
N ARG A 776 -10.94 7.71 31.59
CA ARG A 776 -10.87 8.13 33.00
C ARG A 776 -10.41 6.94 33.84
N GLY A 777 -9.13 6.66 33.84
CA GLY A 777 -8.54 5.63 34.71
C GLY A 777 -8.39 6.15 36.13
N GLY A 778 -9.03 5.46 37.07
CA GLY A 778 -8.65 5.32 38.46
C GLY A 778 -8.62 6.56 39.33
N ALA A 779 -9.69 6.79 40.05
CA ALA A 779 -9.60 7.55 41.30
C ALA A 779 -8.65 6.82 42.27
N GLY A 780 -7.41 7.29 42.38
CA GLY A 780 -6.48 6.87 43.43
C GLY A 780 -6.95 7.44 44.77
N HIS A 781 -7.04 6.55 45.76
CA HIS A 781 -7.21 6.86 47.17
C HIS A 781 -6.21 7.95 47.60
N ALA A 782 -6.71 9.05 48.13
CA ALA A 782 -5.97 9.94 49.00
C ALA A 782 -6.58 9.83 50.44
N PRO A 783 -5.73 9.91 51.48
CA PRO A 783 -6.16 9.64 52.86
C PRO A 783 -6.98 10.80 53.46
N SER A 784 -7.92 10.38 54.30
CA SER A 784 -8.81 11.19 55.07
C SER A 784 -8.09 12.11 56.05
N GLY A 785 -8.49 13.38 56.04
CA GLY A 785 -8.27 14.33 57.11
C GLY A 785 -9.62 14.96 57.50
N GLU A 786 -9.97 14.77 58.73
CA GLU A 786 -11.18 15.24 59.41
C GLU A 786 -11.33 16.79 59.40
N ALA A 787 -12.55 17.29 59.20
CA ALA A 787 -13.15 18.32 60.05
C ALA A 787 -14.61 18.61 59.62
N ASP A 788 -15.48 18.22 60.52
CA ASP A 788 -16.68 18.89 61.05
C ASP A 788 -17.48 19.97 60.28
N ARG A 789 -18.78 19.67 60.28
CA ARG A 789 -19.99 20.41 60.70
C ARG A 789 -21.11 20.53 59.67
N GLU A 790 -22.15 19.90 60.04
CA GLU A 790 -23.52 20.31 60.43
C GLU A 790 -24.53 20.72 59.36
N GLU A 791 -25.65 20.03 59.51
CA GLU A 791 -27.09 20.40 59.38
C GLU A 791 -27.67 20.49 57.93
N GLY A 792 -28.71 19.86 57.62
CA GLY A 792 -29.98 19.58 58.18
C GLY A 792 -30.95 19.00 57.18
N SER A 793 -31.75 18.10 57.67
CA SER A 793 -33.19 17.78 57.45
C SER A 793 -33.65 17.67 55.98
N SER A 794 -34.49 16.81 55.61
CA SER A 794 -35.54 15.97 56.20
C SER A 794 -36.30 15.22 55.10
N VAL A 795 -36.76 14.04 55.44
CA VAL A 795 -38.11 13.50 55.34
C VAL A 795 -38.49 12.61 54.15
N ARG A 796 -38.50 11.31 54.45
CA ARG A 796 -39.64 10.32 54.31
C ARG A 796 -40.09 9.97 52.88
N ARG A 797 -40.42 8.73 52.60
CA ARG A 797 -40.96 7.46 53.05
C ARG A 797 -41.24 6.61 51.82
N ASP A 798 -41.40 5.44 51.72
CA ASP A 798 -41.71 4.19 52.43
C ASP A 798 -41.67 3.07 51.38
N ALA A 799 -41.15 2.03 51.72
CA ALA A 799 -41.64 0.74 52.20
C ALA A 799 -41.87 -0.35 51.13
N ALA A 800 -41.22 -1.38 51.32
CA ALA A 800 -41.56 -2.78 51.77
C ALA A 800 -41.87 -3.72 50.57
N ARG A 801 -41.32 -4.90 50.46
CA ARG A 801 -41.41 -6.13 51.26
C ARG A 801 -40.57 -7.23 50.61
N GLN A 802 -39.77 -7.87 51.40
CA GLN A 802 -39.50 -9.32 51.34
C GLN A 802 -40.63 -10.08 52.05
N PRO A 803 -40.81 -11.41 52.01
CA PRO A 803 -39.77 -12.41 52.31
C PRO A 803 -39.89 -13.80 51.62
N SER A 804 -38.81 -14.51 51.53
CA SER A 804 -38.41 -15.72 52.27
C SER A 804 -38.78 -17.13 51.77
N ARG A 805 -37.78 -18.02 51.92
CA ARG A 805 -37.77 -19.46 52.27
C ARG A 805 -37.90 -20.45 51.11
N ASP A 806 -37.23 -21.53 51.06
CA ASP A 806 -36.26 -22.27 51.92
C ASP A 806 -35.78 -23.53 51.16
N ARG A 807 -34.59 -24.04 51.54
CA ARG A 807 -34.14 -25.44 51.54
C ARG A 807 -33.90 -26.15 50.17
N GLY A 808 -32.86 -26.94 50.02
CA GLY A 808 -31.90 -27.65 50.86
C GLY A 808 -30.84 -28.29 50.00
N ALA A 809 -29.71 -28.33 50.52
CA ALA A 809 -28.70 -29.29 50.85
C ALA A 809 -28.61 -30.59 50.02
N GLU A 810 -27.39 -30.83 49.49
CA GLU A 810 -26.51 -31.95 49.82
C GLU A 810 -25.37 -31.96 48.77
N SER A 811 -24.16 -31.66 49.13
CA SER A 811 -23.03 -32.47 49.65
C SER A 811 -22.50 -33.48 48.62
N GLY A 812 -21.23 -33.32 48.31
CA GLY A 812 -20.43 -34.31 47.59
C GLY A 812 -19.04 -33.81 47.27
N ARG A 813 -18.19 -33.73 48.30
CA ARG A 813 -16.71 -33.60 48.20
C ARG A 813 -16.12 -34.81 47.47
N TRP A 814 -15.09 -34.64 46.73
CA TRP A 814 -13.91 -35.49 46.75
C TRP A 814 -12.65 -34.70 46.35
N ASN A 815 -11.68 -34.89 47.23
CA ASN A 815 -10.38 -34.27 47.38
C ASN A 815 -9.37 -34.65 46.31
N ASP A 816 -8.41 -33.72 46.17
CA ASP A 816 -6.96 -33.83 46.07
C ASP A 816 -6.31 -35.21 45.96
N ARG A 817 -5.35 -35.28 45.05
CA ARG A 817 -3.96 -35.63 45.41
C ARG A 817 -2.99 -35.38 44.24
N ALA A 818 -1.99 -34.60 44.58
CA ALA A 818 -0.68 -34.50 43.93
C ALA A 818 0.11 -35.78 44.03
N ALA A 819 1.07 -35.98 43.11
CA ALA A 819 2.47 -36.39 43.25
C ALA A 819 3.01 -36.90 41.91
N ASP A 820 3.95 -36.17 41.28
CA ASP A 820 5.40 -36.33 41.36
C ASP A 820 5.92 -37.79 41.17
N ARG A 821 6.75 -37.94 40.11
CA ARG A 821 8.05 -38.65 40.03
C ARG A 821 8.45 -38.96 38.58
N THR A 822 9.46 -38.27 38.12
CA THR A 822 10.85 -38.61 37.76
C THR A 822 11.19 -40.03 37.36
N ALA A 823 12.07 -40.05 36.34
CA ALA A 823 13.20 -40.93 36.03
C ALA A 823 12.97 -42.12 35.09
N ALA A 824 13.52 -42.03 33.93
CA ALA A 824 14.84 -42.53 33.49
C ALA A 824 14.96 -44.03 33.15
N ARG A 825 15.71 -44.26 32.06
CA ARG A 825 16.46 -45.45 31.65
C ARG A 825 15.78 -46.44 30.72
N ASP A 826 16.29 -46.54 29.57
CA ASP A 826 17.45 -47.23 28.97
C ASP A 826 17.16 -48.62 28.38
N ASN A 827 17.73 -48.83 27.19
CA ASN A 827 18.19 -50.07 26.60
C ASN A 827 17.12 -51.07 26.11
N ASP A 828 17.30 -51.80 25.09
CA ASP A 828 18.39 -52.26 24.23
C ASP A 828 17.81 -53.16 23.10
N ALA A 829 18.54 -53.19 22.01
CA ALA A 829 18.84 -54.28 21.14
C ALA A 829 17.79 -55.19 20.47
N GLY A 830 17.98 -55.39 19.25
CA GLY A 830 17.85 -56.71 18.61
C GLY A 830 17.32 -56.74 17.19
N ARG A 831 18.19 -56.64 16.24
CA ARG A 831 18.72 -57.62 15.23
C ARG A 831 17.73 -58.28 14.27
N ASN A 832 18.24 -58.20 13.05
CA ASN A 832 18.16 -59.19 11.91
C ASN A 832 17.08 -58.83 10.87
N GLY A 833 17.41 -58.83 9.65
CA GLY A 833 18.54 -59.18 8.82
C GLY A 833 18.17 -59.26 7.35
N ARG A 834 19.15 -59.00 6.50
CA ARG A 834 19.40 -59.58 5.15
C ARG A 834 18.31 -59.38 4.13
N ALA A 835 18.60 -59.16 2.88
CA ALA A 835 19.81 -59.14 2.04
C ALA A 835 19.43 -58.61 0.64
N ASP A 836 20.42 -58.06 0.03
CA ASP A 836 20.94 -58.22 -1.36
C ASP A 836 20.07 -57.65 -2.48
N GLU A 837 20.53 -57.08 -3.52
CA GLU A 837 21.78 -57.09 -4.31
C GLU A 837 21.70 -55.91 -5.30
N ALA A 838 22.73 -55.13 -5.39
CA ALA A 838 23.68 -55.01 -6.48
C ALA A 838 23.08 -54.61 -7.86
N ALA A 839 23.55 -53.74 -8.61
CA ALA A 839 24.79 -53.29 -9.11
C ALA A 839 24.61 -52.25 -10.25
N ARG A 840 25.49 -51.37 -10.39
CA ARG A 840 26.51 -50.99 -11.33
C ARG A 840 26.32 -49.62 -12.01
N ALA A 841 27.30 -48.81 -11.70
CA ALA A 841 27.79 -47.78 -12.62
C ALA A 841 28.65 -48.42 -13.74
N PRO A 842 28.96 -47.75 -14.81
CA PRO A 842 30.31 -47.15 -14.84
C PRO A 842 30.41 -45.77 -15.52
N ALA A 843 31.57 -45.18 -15.21
CA ALA A 843 32.15 -43.97 -15.73
C ALA A 843 32.75 -44.16 -17.12
N ALA A 844 32.99 -43.07 -17.85
CA ALA A 844 34.15 -42.78 -18.69
C ALA A 844 34.04 -41.34 -19.20
N THR A 845 34.89 -40.42 -18.71
CA THR A 845 36.13 -39.88 -19.28
C THR A 845 36.09 -39.61 -20.79
N HIS A 846 36.32 -38.33 -21.15
CA HIS A 846 37.45 -37.93 -22.00
C HIS A 846 37.70 -36.41 -21.91
N ALA A 847 38.94 -36.11 -21.54
CA ALA A 847 39.68 -34.88 -21.71
C ALA A 847 40.19 -34.76 -23.18
N VAL A 848 40.57 -33.56 -23.59
CA VAL A 848 41.72 -33.14 -24.40
C VAL A 848 41.50 -31.65 -24.74
N GLU A 849 42.22 -30.72 -24.22
CA GLU A 849 43.52 -30.14 -24.54
C GLU A 849 43.47 -28.91 -25.48
N ASN A 850 44.11 -27.90 -24.98
CA ASN A 850 45.06 -26.97 -25.58
C ASN A 850 44.64 -25.68 -26.26
N GLY A 851 45.27 -24.63 -25.72
CA GLY A 851 45.71 -23.47 -26.49
C GLY A 851 46.06 -22.21 -25.71
N ARG A 852 47.31 -22.16 -25.20
CA ARG A 852 48.18 -21.00 -24.98
C ARG A 852 47.79 -19.68 -25.67
N ALA A 853 47.89 -18.50 -25.09
CA ALA A 853 49.00 -17.66 -24.59
C ALA A 853 48.41 -16.26 -24.40
N ALA A 854 48.84 -15.36 -23.62
CA ALA A 854 50.11 -14.86 -23.19
C ALA A 854 49.91 -13.83 -22.07
N ALA A 855 50.88 -13.72 -21.25
CA ALA A 855 51.06 -12.82 -20.12
C ALA A 855 51.00 -11.33 -20.51
N ASN A 856 50.44 -10.51 -19.58
CA ASN A 856 51.13 -9.28 -19.19
C ASN A 856 50.71 -8.90 -17.76
N GLY A 857 51.70 -8.95 -16.89
CA GLY A 857 51.58 -8.59 -15.51
C GLY A 857 51.51 -7.07 -15.30
N ARG A 858 50.72 -6.69 -14.32
CA ARG A 858 51.00 -5.49 -13.52
C ARG A 858 50.71 -5.83 -12.05
N ALA A 859 51.71 -5.53 -11.25
CA ALA A 859 51.80 -5.74 -9.85
C ALA A 859 50.62 -5.10 -9.09
N ALA A 860 50.02 -5.88 -8.20
CA ALA A 860 49.04 -5.39 -7.23
C ALA A 860 49.78 -4.80 -6.03
N ASP A 861 49.36 -3.62 -5.62
CA ASP A 861 49.77 -2.85 -4.46
C ASP A 861 49.48 -3.62 -3.14
N PRO A 862 50.45 -3.86 -2.23
CA PRO A 862 50.25 -4.66 -1.01
C PRO A 862 49.36 -4.02 0.07
N ALA A 863 48.96 -2.76 -0.07
CA ALA A 863 48.15 -2.07 0.95
C ALA A 863 46.68 -2.53 1.04
N ASN A 864 46.16 -3.21 0.02
CA ASN A 864 44.76 -3.63 -0.02
C ASN A 864 44.50 -5.03 0.55
N SER A 865 45.54 -5.82 0.86
CA SER A 865 45.40 -7.16 1.43
C SER A 865 45.29 -7.13 2.96
N GLU A 866 45.84 -6.13 3.63
CA GLU A 866 45.80 -6.00 5.08
C GLU A 866 44.46 -5.51 5.60
N GLN A 867 43.80 -4.58 4.89
CA GLN A 867 42.43 -4.13 5.26
C GLN A 867 41.38 -5.24 5.06
N ALA A 868 41.49 -6.05 4.01
CA ALA A 868 40.57 -7.17 3.78
C ALA A 868 40.73 -8.29 4.84
N ASN A 869 41.96 -8.54 5.31
CA ASN A 869 42.25 -9.50 6.36
C ASN A 869 41.81 -8.98 7.74
N THR A 870 41.89 -7.69 8.02
CA THR A 870 41.43 -7.06 9.26
C THR A 870 39.90 -7.09 9.37
N LEU A 871 39.18 -6.85 8.27
CA LEU A 871 37.73 -6.95 8.22
C LEU A 871 37.22 -8.40 8.36
N ARG A 872 37.93 -9.38 7.83
CA ARG A 872 37.61 -10.81 8.03
C ARG A 872 37.89 -11.26 9.47
N ALA A 873 38.95 -10.78 10.11
CA ALA A 873 39.23 -11.06 11.52
C ALA A 873 38.20 -10.42 12.47
N MET A 874 37.71 -9.22 12.16
CA MET A 874 36.63 -8.58 12.91
C MET A 874 35.28 -9.28 12.72
N ALA A 875 34.99 -9.81 11.54
CA ALA A 875 33.78 -10.59 11.31
C ALA A 875 33.80 -11.96 12.00
N ALA A 876 34.95 -12.60 12.10
CA ALA A 876 35.12 -13.87 12.82
C ALA A 876 35.03 -13.69 14.35
N ALA A 877 35.55 -12.59 14.88
CA ALA A 877 35.43 -12.24 16.32
C ALA A 877 33.99 -11.93 16.76
N ARG A 878 33.13 -11.50 15.81
CA ARG A 878 31.71 -11.22 16.06
C ARG A 878 30.83 -12.48 16.08
N ALA A 879 31.31 -13.58 15.51
CA ALA A 879 30.55 -14.83 15.39
C ALA A 879 30.74 -15.80 16.56
N SER A 880 31.65 -15.51 17.51
CA SER A 880 32.06 -16.46 18.58
C SER A 880 31.98 -15.94 20.02
N ALA A 881 31.19 -14.88 20.30
CA ALA A 881 31.12 -14.34 21.65
C ALA A 881 29.76 -14.63 22.31
N PRO A 882 29.71 -15.28 23.49
CA PRO A 882 28.56 -15.23 24.39
C PRO A 882 28.51 -13.86 25.08
N GLN A 883 27.29 -13.43 25.40
CA GLN A 883 26.90 -12.16 26.03
C GLN A 883 27.98 -11.52 26.92
N GLN A 884 28.58 -10.45 26.47
CA GLN A 884 29.51 -9.63 27.23
C GLN A 884 28.88 -8.31 27.65
N THR A 885 29.14 -7.89 28.88
CA THR A 885 28.67 -6.62 29.46
C THR A 885 29.36 -5.41 28.81
N PRO A 886 28.76 -4.20 28.88
CA PRO A 886 29.31 -2.98 28.23
C PRO A 886 30.75 -2.62 28.67
N GLU A 887 31.19 -3.09 29.80
CA GLU A 887 32.55 -2.82 30.34
C GLU A 887 33.62 -3.66 29.63
N SER A 888 33.33 -4.92 29.36
CA SER A 888 34.25 -5.82 28.65
C SER A 888 34.40 -5.45 27.16
N MET A 889 33.40 -4.75 26.59
CA MET A 889 33.48 -4.25 25.23
C MET A 889 34.33 -2.97 25.12
N ARG A 890 34.37 -2.14 26.20
CA ARG A 890 35.30 -1.00 26.29
C ARG A 890 36.76 -1.42 26.46
N GLU A 891 37.03 -2.46 27.22
CA GLU A 891 38.39 -3.01 27.38
C GLU A 891 38.89 -3.68 26.08
N ALA A 892 38.01 -4.38 25.34
CA ALA A 892 38.36 -4.96 24.05
C ALA A 892 38.65 -3.90 22.97
N LEU A 893 37.91 -2.79 23.00
CA LEU A 893 38.16 -1.63 22.12
C LEU A 893 39.46 -0.89 22.47
N ALA A 894 39.78 -0.78 23.76
CA ALA A 894 41.03 -0.16 24.21
C ALA A 894 42.27 -1.03 23.91
N ALA A 895 42.11 -2.37 23.90
CA ALA A 895 43.14 -3.30 23.49
C ALA A 895 43.38 -3.29 21.98
N ALA A 896 42.30 -3.19 21.17
CA ALA A 896 42.40 -3.08 19.72
C ALA A 896 43.07 -1.79 19.25
N ALA A 897 42.89 -0.68 19.97
CA ALA A 897 43.53 0.60 19.68
C ALA A 897 45.04 0.64 19.93
N LYS A 898 45.59 -0.34 20.67
CA LYS A 898 47.03 -0.48 20.94
C LYS A 898 47.79 -1.27 19.87
N VAL A 899 47.11 -1.91 18.93
CA VAL A 899 47.73 -2.79 17.91
C VAL A 899 47.83 -2.11 16.54
N VAL A 900 47.27 -0.90 16.37
CA VAL A 900 47.37 -0.15 15.11
C VAL A 900 48.19 1.15 15.35
N PRO A 901 49.45 1.24 14.92
CA PRO A 901 50.23 2.49 14.96
C PRO A 901 49.70 3.44 13.88
N GLY A 902 48.99 4.51 14.24
CA GLY A 902 48.63 5.55 13.26
C GLY A 902 47.39 6.38 13.62
N LEU A 903 46.77 6.19 14.78
CA LEU A 903 45.71 7.09 15.25
C LEU A 903 46.26 7.97 16.38
N SER A 904 47.03 9.02 16.04
CA SER A 904 47.35 10.08 16.96
C SER A 904 46.18 11.08 17.04
N ARG A 905 45.74 11.33 18.23
CA ARG A 905 45.00 12.55 18.59
C ARG A 905 45.90 13.73 18.17
N ASP A 906 45.29 14.65 17.45
CA ASP A 906 45.45 16.09 17.51
C ASP A 906 44.97 16.71 16.20
N GLN A 907 43.74 17.19 16.20
CA GLN A 907 43.41 18.43 15.51
C GLN A 907 42.29 19.14 16.30
N ASP A 908 42.72 19.99 17.18
CA ASP A 908 41.99 21.16 17.68
C ASP A 908 41.53 22.01 16.50
N TYR A 909 40.23 22.26 16.41
CA TYR A 909 39.72 23.41 15.67
C TYR A 909 39.14 24.39 16.67
N GLY A 910 39.93 25.46 16.93
CA GLY A 910 39.61 26.61 17.69
C GLY A 910 38.37 27.33 17.19
N ALA A 911 37.57 27.74 18.14
CA ALA A 911 36.57 28.76 18.04
C ALA A 911 37.22 30.11 17.73
N GLU A 912 36.78 30.77 16.64
CA GLU A 912 36.67 32.25 16.65
C GLU A 912 35.86 32.70 15.42
N ARG A 913 34.75 33.46 15.78
CA ARG A 913 33.90 34.42 15.05
C ARG A 913 32.81 33.85 14.15
#